data_988552593fa19e0466ca99a897f15636
#
_entry.id   988552593fa19e0466ca99a897f15636
#
_cell.length_a   1.000
_cell.length_b   1.000
_cell.length_c   1.000
_cell.angle_alpha   90.00
_cell.angle_beta   90.00
_cell.angle_gamma   90.00
#
_symmetry.space_group_name_H-M   'P 1'
#
loop_
_entity.id
_entity.type
_entity.pdbx_description
1 polymer ?
#
loop_
_entity_poly.entity_id
_entity_poly.type
_entity_poly.pdbx_seq_one_letter_code
_entity_poly.pdbx_strand_id
1 'polypeptide(L)'
;MLQVPELPDTDPEETAEWRDAFLALVATQGPERARHLLQELARLARSQRVGWQPGLNTPYVNTVGVQEQGVFPGDLAIEERLGSIIRWNALAMVVRANQAYGELGGHIASYASAADLFESGFNHFFRAREGLGAGQHRGDLVFFQPHSAPGVYARAFLEGRLSEQDLMHYRQELTAPTVGAHGLSSYPHPWLMPDFWQFPTGSMGIGPISSIYHARFMRYLTHRNLLDCAGRKVWGVFGDGEMDEPESTSALTLASREGLDNLVWVVNCNLQRLDGPVRGNGRIIDELERLFAGAGWNVIKLVWGSDWDGLFARDLTGALARALEGTVDGQMQTFAAKDGRFNRDNFFGQNPELAALAQGMTDEQIDRLKRGGHDLVKIHAAYAAASAHKGQPTVILAHTKKGYGMGTSGQGKMTTHSQKKLDGADLIEFRNRFNLPLTDEQATGLAFYKPAEDSAEMQYLRRHRQPLGGYLPRRETACEALPVPPITSYAQFALQADGKEMSTTMAFVRMLTGLLKDAMLGPRIVPIVADEARTFGMANLFKQIGIYSSVGQRYAPEDIGSVLAYREALDGQILEEGISEAGAIASWTAAATSYSVHGLAMLPFYIYYSMFGFQRVGDAIWAAADQRARGFLLGATSGRTTLGGEGLQHQDGTSHLVAATIPNCKAYDPAYAGEMAVIVDAGMREMVTEQRDVFYYVTLMNENYAQPDLPEGAAEGVLRGCYIFDSWRRLSDKRERPISSKNVTLLGSGAILTEVVKAAELLTAEGLEVTVLSVTSWSELARDGQACEQRALAGEAAPGVPWVTQQLAETRGPVIAATDYVRAVPESVRAFIPPGRRYLTLGTDGFGRSDTRAALREFFGVDAQSVAKAARFALQNGGA
;
A
#
# COMPACT_ATOMS: atom_id res chain seq x y z
N MET A 1 -32.63 2.05 -2.89
CA MET A 1 -33.01 0.65 -2.59
C MET A 1 -34.51 0.55 -2.71
N LEU A 2 -35.02 -0.44 -3.42
CA LEU A 2 -36.42 -0.82 -3.29
C LEU A 2 -36.58 -1.35 -1.86
N GLN A 3 -37.20 -0.58 -0.97
CA GLN A 3 -37.70 -1.10 0.27
C GLN A 3 -38.63 -2.27 -0.07
N VAL A 4 -38.31 -3.46 0.43
CA VAL A 4 -39.31 -4.53 0.45
C VAL A 4 -40.47 -3.96 1.28
N PRO A 5 -41.69 -3.86 0.72
CA PRO A 5 -42.80 -3.31 1.49
C PRO A 5 -42.92 -4.09 2.79
N GLU A 6 -42.95 -3.43 3.94
CA GLU A 6 -43.30 -4.07 5.19
C GLU A 6 -44.72 -4.65 5.00
N LEU A 7 -44.83 -5.94 5.22
CA LEU A 7 -46.14 -6.58 5.21
C LEU A 7 -46.96 -5.98 6.37
N PRO A 8 -48.19 -5.56 6.15
CA PRO A 8 -49.00 -5.01 7.20
C PRO A 8 -49.18 -6.09 8.28
N ASP A 9 -49.05 -5.69 9.55
CA ASP A 9 -49.30 -6.58 10.70
C ASP A 9 -50.79 -6.92 10.70
N THR A 10 -51.09 -8.17 10.48
CA THR A 10 -52.47 -8.67 10.43
C THR A 10 -52.99 -9.08 11.77
N ASP A 11 -52.14 -9.25 12.80
CA ASP A 11 -52.48 -9.57 14.17
C ASP A 11 -51.51 -8.90 15.17
N PRO A 12 -51.77 -7.63 15.51
CA PRO A 12 -50.91 -6.86 16.41
C PRO A 12 -50.85 -7.44 17.85
N GLU A 13 -51.91 -8.17 18.30
CA GLU A 13 -51.94 -8.78 19.63
C GLU A 13 -50.95 -9.96 19.67
N GLU A 14 -51.01 -10.89 18.70
CA GLU A 14 -50.04 -11.97 18.59
C GLU A 14 -48.61 -11.46 18.45
N THR A 15 -48.42 -10.44 17.67
CA THR A 15 -47.09 -9.82 17.52
C THR A 15 -46.56 -9.25 18.84
N ALA A 16 -47.45 -8.66 19.66
CA ALA A 16 -47.08 -8.16 20.99
C ALA A 16 -46.70 -9.31 21.94
N GLU A 17 -47.45 -10.41 21.93
CA GLU A 17 -47.16 -11.62 22.73
C GLU A 17 -45.77 -12.20 22.40
N TRP A 18 -45.47 -12.37 21.12
CA TRP A 18 -44.14 -12.84 20.68
C TRP A 18 -43.00 -11.91 21.12
N ARG A 19 -43.23 -10.61 21.01
CA ARG A 19 -42.23 -9.60 21.45
C ARG A 19 -42.00 -9.69 22.96
N ASP A 20 -43.07 -9.76 23.75
CA ASP A 20 -43.00 -9.81 25.22
C ASP A 20 -42.38 -11.12 25.71
N ALA A 21 -42.68 -12.26 25.06
CA ALA A 21 -42.02 -13.52 25.31
C ALA A 21 -40.52 -13.47 25.03
N PHE A 22 -40.12 -12.84 23.94
CA PHE A 22 -38.70 -12.68 23.61
C PHE A 22 -37.98 -11.78 24.61
N LEU A 23 -38.58 -10.66 25.03
CA LEU A 23 -38.02 -9.77 26.06
C LEU A 23 -37.87 -10.48 27.39
N ALA A 24 -38.87 -11.29 27.79
CA ALA A 24 -38.80 -12.10 29.00
C ALA A 24 -37.69 -13.15 28.93
N LEU A 25 -37.48 -13.77 27.76
CA LEU A 25 -36.35 -14.69 27.53
C LEU A 25 -35.01 -14.02 27.72
N VAL A 26 -34.83 -12.83 27.11
CA VAL A 26 -33.59 -12.05 27.26
C VAL A 26 -33.34 -11.70 28.73
N ALA A 27 -34.38 -11.24 29.45
CA ALA A 27 -34.26 -10.82 30.82
C ALA A 27 -33.95 -11.99 31.79
N THR A 28 -34.49 -13.18 31.51
CA THR A 28 -34.38 -14.34 32.43
C THR A 28 -33.24 -15.30 32.07
N GLN A 29 -32.94 -15.48 30.79
CA GLN A 29 -31.98 -16.48 30.29
C GLN A 29 -30.72 -15.85 29.67
N GLY A 30 -30.74 -14.54 29.49
CA GLY A 30 -29.62 -13.78 28.92
C GLY A 30 -29.55 -13.79 27.39
N PRO A 31 -28.69 -12.94 26.82
CA PRO A 31 -28.60 -12.70 25.36
C PRO A 31 -28.08 -13.93 24.59
N GLU A 32 -27.28 -14.80 25.19
CA GLU A 32 -26.74 -15.97 24.49
C GLU A 32 -27.85 -16.97 24.15
N ARG A 33 -28.77 -17.22 25.10
CA ARG A 33 -29.93 -18.11 24.87
C ARG A 33 -30.89 -17.49 23.83
N ALA A 34 -31.11 -16.20 23.88
CA ALA A 34 -31.94 -15.49 22.91
C ALA A 34 -31.31 -15.58 21.48
N ARG A 35 -29.99 -15.40 21.36
CA ARG A 35 -29.27 -15.59 20.11
C ARG A 35 -29.43 -17.00 19.55
N HIS A 36 -29.29 -18.03 20.40
CA HIS A 36 -29.45 -19.41 19.97
C HIS A 36 -30.88 -19.66 19.44
N LEU A 37 -31.92 -19.16 20.13
CA LEU A 37 -33.29 -19.29 19.67
C LEU A 37 -33.53 -18.60 18.32
N LEU A 38 -33.03 -17.37 18.13
CA LEU A 38 -33.13 -16.68 16.84
C LEU A 38 -32.45 -17.45 15.72
N GLN A 39 -31.30 -18.08 15.97
CA GLN A 39 -30.62 -18.92 14.98
C GLN A 39 -31.43 -20.15 14.61
N GLU A 40 -32.08 -20.80 15.58
CA GLU A 40 -32.96 -21.94 15.32
C GLU A 40 -34.21 -21.53 14.51
N LEU A 41 -34.86 -20.41 14.88
CA LEU A 41 -36.00 -19.87 14.15
C LEU A 41 -35.60 -19.48 12.70
N ALA A 42 -34.46 -18.87 12.52
CA ALA A 42 -33.94 -18.55 11.19
C ALA A 42 -33.65 -19.81 10.35
N ARG A 43 -33.15 -20.88 10.98
CA ARG A 43 -32.95 -22.18 10.33
C ARG A 43 -34.27 -22.81 9.93
N LEU A 44 -35.24 -22.76 10.82
CA LEU A 44 -36.59 -23.25 10.57
C LEU A 44 -37.30 -22.49 9.45
N ALA A 45 -37.25 -21.16 9.48
CA ALA A 45 -37.78 -20.31 8.43
C ALA A 45 -37.23 -20.67 7.05
N ARG A 46 -35.92 -20.87 6.93
CA ARG A 46 -35.30 -21.34 5.67
C ARG A 46 -35.78 -22.73 5.24
N SER A 47 -35.88 -23.68 6.19
CA SER A 47 -36.34 -25.03 5.87
C SER A 47 -37.81 -25.02 5.41
N GLN A 48 -38.66 -24.14 5.95
CA GLN A 48 -40.05 -23.94 5.57
C GLN A 48 -40.22 -22.98 4.36
N ARG A 49 -39.14 -22.51 3.77
CA ARG A 49 -39.16 -21.58 2.62
C ARG A 49 -39.96 -20.30 2.87
N VAL A 50 -39.91 -19.78 4.07
CA VAL A 50 -40.62 -18.54 4.47
C VAL A 50 -39.99 -17.33 3.81
N GLY A 51 -39.17 -17.30 2.94
CA GLY A 51 -38.66 -16.16 2.15
C GLY A 51 -38.10 -14.98 2.98
N TRP A 52 -37.92 -15.19 4.28
CA TRP A 52 -37.41 -14.18 5.20
C TRP A 52 -35.88 -14.30 5.35
N GLN A 53 -35.20 -13.17 5.35
CA GLN A 53 -33.79 -13.05 5.70
C GLN A 53 -33.65 -11.95 6.74
N PRO A 54 -32.81 -12.14 7.77
CA PRO A 54 -32.52 -11.08 8.72
C PRO A 54 -31.92 -9.88 8.01
N GLY A 55 -32.34 -8.69 8.37
CA GLY A 55 -31.71 -7.45 7.92
C GLY A 55 -30.23 -7.47 8.32
N LEU A 56 -29.34 -7.07 7.42
CA LEU A 56 -27.91 -6.99 7.69
C LEU A 56 -27.52 -5.69 8.42
N ASN A 57 -28.45 -4.75 8.57
CA ASN A 57 -28.26 -3.51 9.30
C ASN A 57 -28.88 -3.61 10.69
N THR A 58 -28.17 -3.10 11.68
CA THR A 58 -28.70 -2.80 12.99
C THR A 58 -29.34 -1.40 13.02
N PRO A 59 -30.16 -1.04 14.02
CA PRO A 59 -30.69 0.32 14.13
C PRO A 59 -29.61 1.39 14.04
N TYR A 60 -29.95 2.59 13.55
CA TYR A 60 -28.98 3.68 13.33
C TYR A 60 -28.61 4.39 14.64
N VAL A 61 -28.12 3.59 15.59
CA VAL A 61 -27.67 3.99 16.94
C VAL A 61 -26.26 3.44 17.21
N ASN A 62 -25.66 3.90 18.31
CA ASN A 62 -24.35 3.38 18.73
C ASN A 62 -24.43 1.90 19.09
N THR A 63 -23.43 1.13 18.63
CA THR A 63 -23.33 -0.31 18.98
C THR A 63 -23.02 -0.50 20.47
N VAL A 64 -22.13 0.38 21.03
CA VAL A 64 -21.83 0.35 22.47
C VAL A 64 -22.84 1.25 23.18
N GLY A 65 -23.72 0.64 23.96
CA GLY A 65 -24.75 1.32 24.73
C GLY A 65 -24.17 2.11 25.93
N VAL A 66 -24.97 3.03 26.48
CA VAL A 66 -24.56 3.85 27.65
C VAL A 66 -24.16 3.02 28.86
N GLN A 67 -24.84 1.86 29.07
CA GLN A 67 -24.55 0.97 30.18
C GLN A 67 -23.31 0.10 29.97
N GLU A 68 -22.90 -0.08 28.73
CA GLU A 68 -21.75 -0.90 28.35
C GLU A 68 -20.47 -0.09 28.24
N GLN A 69 -20.59 1.23 28.09
CA GLN A 69 -19.44 2.15 28.05
C GLN A 69 -18.80 2.25 29.43
N GLY A 70 -17.50 1.99 29.51
CA GLY A 70 -16.74 2.21 30.75
C GLY A 70 -16.63 3.70 31.11
N VAL A 71 -16.16 3.95 32.32
CA VAL A 71 -15.83 5.32 32.76
C VAL A 71 -14.65 5.83 31.89
N PHE A 72 -14.77 7.04 31.38
CA PHE A 72 -13.68 7.66 30.64
C PHE A 72 -12.46 7.88 31.56
N PRO A 73 -11.29 7.34 31.19
CA PRO A 73 -10.15 7.30 32.10
C PRO A 73 -9.33 8.59 32.12
N GLY A 74 -9.65 9.57 31.25
CA GLY A 74 -8.95 10.82 31.10
C GLY A 74 -9.63 12.02 31.75
N ASP A 75 -9.03 13.21 31.57
CA ASP A 75 -9.62 14.51 31.93
C ASP A 75 -10.20 15.15 30.66
N LEU A 76 -11.51 15.11 30.51
CA LEU A 76 -12.21 15.59 29.32
C LEU A 76 -11.90 17.08 29.03
N ALA A 77 -11.82 17.92 30.08
CA ALA A 77 -11.56 19.35 29.90
C ALA A 77 -10.15 19.61 29.36
N ILE A 78 -9.16 18.82 29.78
CA ILE A 78 -7.78 18.92 29.28
C ILE A 78 -7.71 18.37 27.86
N GLU A 79 -8.34 17.23 27.57
CA GLU A 79 -8.31 16.63 26.23
C GLU A 79 -9.03 17.50 25.20
N GLU A 80 -10.18 18.09 25.54
CA GLU A 80 -10.89 19.03 24.66
C GLU A 80 -10.02 20.28 24.38
N ARG A 81 -9.27 20.77 25.37
CA ARG A 81 -8.34 21.89 25.17
C ARG A 81 -7.16 21.50 24.29
N LEU A 82 -6.54 20.34 24.51
CA LEU A 82 -5.45 19.86 23.67
C LEU A 82 -5.93 19.67 22.22
N GLY A 83 -7.07 19.02 22.01
CA GLY A 83 -7.68 18.84 20.70
C GLY A 83 -7.98 20.19 20.03
N SER A 84 -8.43 21.19 20.78
CA SER A 84 -8.69 22.54 20.28
C SER A 84 -7.41 23.24 19.82
N ILE A 85 -6.33 23.13 20.60
CA ILE A 85 -5.01 23.71 20.28
C ILE A 85 -4.43 23.05 19.03
N ILE A 86 -4.52 21.72 18.92
CA ILE A 86 -4.01 20.99 17.77
C ILE A 86 -4.80 21.35 16.52
N ARG A 87 -6.14 21.45 16.61
CA ARG A 87 -7.00 21.92 15.50
C ARG A 87 -6.59 23.31 15.03
N TRP A 88 -6.32 24.23 15.98
CA TRP A 88 -5.88 25.58 15.65
C TRP A 88 -4.54 25.58 14.92
N ASN A 89 -3.53 24.91 15.45
CA ASN A 89 -2.21 24.87 14.83
C ASN A 89 -2.25 24.25 13.42
N ALA A 90 -3.04 23.20 13.24
CA ALA A 90 -3.26 22.60 11.92
C ALA A 90 -3.93 23.57 10.94
N LEU A 91 -4.96 24.29 11.40
CA LEU A 91 -5.64 25.32 10.61
C LEU A 91 -4.70 26.49 10.28
N ALA A 92 -4.00 27.03 11.28
CA ALA A 92 -3.06 28.13 11.10
C ALA A 92 -1.96 27.78 10.10
N MET A 93 -1.42 26.56 10.15
CA MET A 93 -0.40 26.06 9.23
C MET A 93 -0.91 26.06 7.79
N VAL A 94 -2.08 25.48 7.53
CA VAL A 94 -2.65 25.39 6.17
C VAL A 94 -3.06 26.75 5.63
N VAL A 95 -3.75 27.58 6.45
CA VAL A 95 -4.24 28.90 6.01
C VAL A 95 -3.05 29.84 5.74
N ARG A 96 -2.04 29.85 6.62
CA ARG A 96 -0.81 30.65 6.45
C ARG A 96 -0.09 30.29 5.14
N ALA A 97 0.11 29.01 4.86
CA ALA A 97 0.77 28.57 3.63
C ALA A 97 0.02 29.06 2.39
N ASN A 98 -1.32 29.02 2.40
CA ASN A 98 -2.13 29.46 1.27
C ASN A 98 -2.30 30.99 1.18
N GLN A 99 -2.19 31.72 2.28
CA GLN A 99 -2.13 33.19 2.24
C GLN A 99 -0.81 33.66 1.60
N ALA A 100 0.32 32.98 1.93
CA ALA A 100 1.63 33.35 1.43
C ALA A 100 1.82 33.00 -0.06
N TYR A 101 1.39 31.80 -0.48
CA TYR A 101 1.74 31.25 -1.79
C TYR A 101 0.52 30.88 -2.67
N GLY A 102 -0.67 30.77 -2.11
CA GLY A 102 -1.92 30.49 -2.86
C GLY A 102 -2.06 29.11 -3.49
N GLU A 103 -0.95 28.49 -3.86
CA GLU A 103 -0.87 27.23 -4.61
C GLU A 103 -0.56 25.98 -3.76
N LEU A 104 -0.06 26.15 -2.52
CA LEU A 104 0.40 25.01 -1.70
C LEU A 104 -0.71 24.07 -1.26
N GLY A 105 -1.95 24.53 -1.14
CA GLY A 105 -3.07 23.68 -0.79
C GLY A 105 -3.06 23.21 0.66
N GLY A 106 -3.66 22.05 0.90
CA GLY A 106 -3.82 21.45 2.22
C GLY A 106 -5.28 21.13 2.53
N HIS A 107 -5.54 20.17 3.43
CA HIS A 107 -6.87 19.66 3.71
C HIS A 107 -7.21 19.79 5.19
N ILE A 108 -7.68 20.95 5.60
CA ILE A 108 -8.04 21.17 7.01
C ILE A 108 -9.40 20.57 7.36
N ALA A 109 -10.37 20.58 6.43
CA ALA A 109 -11.72 20.12 6.69
C ALA A 109 -11.82 18.61 6.99
N SER A 110 -11.02 17.79 6.29
CA SER A 110 -10.94 16.36 6.55
C SER A 110 -10.32 16.07 7.90
N TYR A 111 -9.21 16.73 8.24
CA TYR A 111 -8.64 16.62 9.58
C TYR A 111 -9.61 17.10 10.66
N ALA A 112 -10.26 18.24 10.48
CA ALA A 112 -11.23 18.76 11.44
C ALA A 112 -12.34 17.74 11.77
N SER A 113 -12.73 16.89 10.81
CA SER A 113 -13.69 15.82 11.07
C SER A 113 -13.10 14.65 11.86
N ALA A 114 -11.81 14.33 11.67
CA ALA A 114 -11.16 13.17 12.27
C ALA A 114 -10.38 13.47 13.56
N ALA A 115 -10.24 14.73 13.93
CA ALA A 115 -9.31 15.15 14.99
C ALA A 115 -9.55 14.44 16.32
N ASP A 116 -10.80 14.31 16.77
CA ASP A 116 -11.12 13.68 18.06
C ASP A 116 -10.86 12.16 18.00
N LEU A 117 -11.01 11.53 16.82
CA LEU A 117 -10.64 10.13 16.57
C LEU A 117 -9.13 9.91 16.75
N PHE A 118 -8.30 10.81 16.20
CA PHE A 118 -6.85 10.76 16.36
C PHE A 118 -6.42 11.04 17.78
N GLU A 119 -6.95 12.09 18.42
CA GLU A 119 -6.56 12.46 19.79
C GLU A 119 -6.89 11.38 20.80
N SER A 120 -8.08 10.75 20.70
CA SER A 120 -8.41 9.57 21.52
C SER A 120 -7.45 8.41 21.28
N GLY A 121 -7.08 8.17 20.01
CA GLY A 121 -6.07 7.18 19.64
C GLY A 121 -4.70 7.46 20.26
N PHE A 122 -4.20 8.68 20.12
CA PHE A 122 -2.91 9.09 20.68
C PHE A 122 -2.88 9.06 22.20
N ASN A 123 -3.95 9.49 22.86
CA ASN A 123 -3.97 9.61 24.32
C ASN A 123 -4.17 8.27 25.03
N HIS A 124 -4.85 7.29 24.39
CA HIS A 124 -5.29 6.09 25.11
C HIS A 124 -4.95 4.74 24.44
N PHE A 125 -4.71 4.70 23.12
CA PHE A 125 -4.66 3.42 22.40
C PHE A 125 -3.41 3.18 21.57
N PHE A 126 -2.92 4.15 20.78
CA PHE A 126 -1.80 3.95 19.86
C PHE A 126 -0.50 3.81 20.64
N ARG A 127 0.06 2.61 20.67
CA ARG A 127 1.29 2.32 21.39
C ARG A 127 2.51 2.51 20.49
N ALA A 128 3.47 3.28 20.98
CA ALA A 128 4.77 3.46 20.35
C ALA A 128 5.79 2.46 20.93
N ARG A 129 7.06 2.64 20.57
CA ARG A 129 8.13 1.69 20.89
C ARG A 129 9.13 2.18 21.94
N GLU A 130 9.17 3.48 22.19
CA GLU A 130 10.16 4.08 23.10
C GLU A 130 9.92 3.70 24.56
N GLY A 131 11.02 3.48 25.29
CA GLY A 131 10.97 3.20 26.72
C GLY A 131 10.47 1.82 27.10
N LEU A 132 10.14 0.95 26.14
CA LEU A 132 9.79 -0.43 26.39
C LEU A 132 11.09 -1.26 26.40
N GLY A 133 11.30 -2.04 27.45
CA GLY A 133 12.52 -2.85 27.63
C GLY A 133 12.74 -3.89 26.53
N ALA A 134 13.95 -4.41 26.42
CA ALA A 134 14.25 -5.48 25.48
C ALA A 134 13.30 -6.68 25.72
N GLY A 135 12.63 -7.12 24.64
CA GLY A 135 11.65 -8.21 24.69
C GLY A 135 10.21 -7.77 24.96
N GLN A 136 9.95 -6.47 25.17
CA GLN A 136 8.62 -5.93 25.31
C GLN A 136 8.01 -5.51 23.96
N HIS A 137 6.74 -5.12 23.98
CA HIS A 137 5.91 -4.73 22.86
C HIS A 137 6.62 -3.73 21.91
N ARG A 138 6.69 -4.04 20.61
CA ARG A 138 7.39 -3.23 19.61
C ARG A 138 6.55 -2.08 19.02
N GLY A 139 5.49 -1.67 19.71
CA GLY A 139 4.57 -0.64 19.24
C GLY A 139 3.54 -1.16 18.24
N ASP A 140 2.47 -0.39 18.09
CA ASP A 140 1.43 -0.64 17.11
C ASP A 140 1.82 -0.05 15.75
N LEU A 141 1.11 -0.47 14.71
CA LEU A 141 1.20 0.15 13.38
C LEU A 141 -0.02 1.06 13.20
N VAL A 142 0.20 2.28 12.73
CA VAL A 142 -0.87 3.25 12.52
C VAL A 142 -0.83 3.76 11.09
N PHE A 143 -1.87 3.46 10.32
CA PHE A 143 -2.11 4.01 8.99
C PHE A 143 -2.94 5.28 9.14
N PHE A 144 -2.32 6.42 8.88
CA PHE A 144 -2.96 7.72 9.04
C PHE A 144 -3.71 8.11 7.76
N GLN A 145 -4.94 8.58 7.91
CA GLN A 145 -5.67 9.18 6.80
C GLN A 145 -4.83 10.32 6.19
N PRO A 146 -4.55 10.31 4.88
CA PRO A 146 -3.56 11.21 4.27
C PRO A 146 -3.94 12.69 4.43
N HIS A 147 -5.21 13.01 4.30
CA HIS A 147 -5.73 14.37 4.47
C HIS A 147 -5.64 14.90 5.91
N SER A 148 -5.32 14.03 6.87
CA SER A 148 -5.14 14.40 8.28
C SER A 148 -3.70 14.71 8.67
N ALA A 149 -2.74 14.64 7.74
CA ALA A 149 -1.34 14.98 7.99
C ALA A 149 -1.14 16.32 8.70
N PRO A 150 -1.88 17.43 8.40
CA PRO A 150 -1.76 18.68 9.14
C PRO A 150 -1.97 18.54 10.65
N GLY A 151 -2.94 17.72 11.07
CA GLY A 151 -3.18 17.46 12.49
C GLY A 151 -2.07 16.66 13.15
N VAL A 152 -1.51 15.68 12.45
CA VAL A 152 -0.37 14.90 12.96
C VAL A 152 0.87 15.79 13.14
N TYR A 153 1.12 16.73 12.22
CA TYR A 153 2.20 17.71 12.37
C TYR A 153 1.94 18.67 13.56
N ALA A 154 0.71 19.17 13.68
CA ALA A 154 0.34 20.03 14.81
C ALA A 154 0.48 19.31 16.16
N ARG A 155 0.14 18.02 16.22
CA ARG A 155 0.36 17.17 17.40
C ARG A 155 1.86 17.00 17.68
N ALA A 156 2.66 16.70 16.67
CA ALA A 156 4.11 16.54 16.78
C ALA A 156 4.81 17.85 17.22
N PHE A 157 4.26 19.00 16.86
CA PHE A 157 4.71 20.31 17.36
C PHE A 157 4.49 20.45 18.88
N LEU A 158 3.31 20.10 19.39
CA LEU A 158 3.07 20.09 20.84
C LEU A 158 4.00 19.10 21.55
N GLU A 159 4.25 17.95 20.95
CA GLU A 159 5.17 16.92 21.47
C GLU A 159 6.65 17.35 21.46
N GLY A 160 6.98 18.49 20.85
CA GLY A 160 8.35 19.00 20.73
C GLY A 160 9.20 18.30 19.68
N ARG A 161 8.58 17.54 18.79
CA ARG A 161 9.24 16.81 17.68
C ARG A 161 9.37 17.63 16.40
N LEU A 162 8.54 18.65 16.27
CA LEU A 162 8.60 19.65 15.21
C LEU A 162 8.67 21.05 15.86
N SER A 163 9.35 21.95 15.18
CA SER A 163 9.46 23.36 15.57
C SER A 163 8.36 24.21 14.93
N GLU A 164 8.17 25.43 15.42
CA GLU A 164 7.31 26.42 14.77
C GLU A 164 7.80 26.72 13.35
N GLN A 165 9.13 26.75 13.16
CA GLN A 165 9.74 26.99 11.86
C GLN A 165 9.40 25.85 10.86
N ASP A 166 9.30 24.61 11.32
CA ASP A 166 8.88 23.48 10.47
C ASP A 166 7.40 23.65 10.03
N LEU A 167 6.52 24.06 10.95
CA LEU A 167 5.12 24.32 10.63
C LEU A 167 4.95 25.48 9.64
N MET A 168 5.81 26.51 9.72
CA MET A 168 5.83 27.62 8.75
C MET A 168 6.17 27.17 7.33
N HIS A 169 6.90 26.05 7.20
CA HIS A 169 7.34 25.50 5.92
C HIS A 169 6.51 24.28 5.48
N TYR A 170 5.24 24.24 5.84
CA TYR A 170 4.32 23.21 5.38
C TYR A 170 4.26 23.16 3.85
N ARG A 171 4.49 21.97 3.28
CA ARG A 171 4.59 21.73 1.82
C ARG A 171 5.71 22.49 1.11
N GLN A 172 6.78 22.79 1.82
CA GLN A 172 7.94 23.53 1.29
C GLN A 172 9.24 22.74 1.48
N GLU A 173 9.28 21.52 0.99
CA GLU A 173 10.37 20.56 1.18
C GLU A 173 11.72 21.05 0.62
N LEU A 174 11.70 21.84 -0.44
CA LEU A 174 12.91 22.33 -1.10
C LEU A 174 13.44 23.63 -0.50
N THR A 175 12.57 24.49 0.01
CA THR A 175 12.95 25.80 0.55
C THR A 175 13.21 25.78 2.05
N ALA A 176 12.55 24.90 2.81
CA ALA A 176 12.74 24.76 4.25
C ALA A 176 14.21 24.55 4.67
N PRO A 177 14.99 23.66 4.04
CA PRO A 177 16.39 23.46 4.42
C PRO A 177 17.27 24.70 4.25
N THR A 178 16.92 25.63 3.36
CA THR A 178 17.70 26.87 3.15
C THR A 178 17.65 27.82 4.35
N VAL A 179 16.67 27.62 5.23
CA VAL A 179 16.49 28.40 6.48
C VAL A 179 16.65 27.54 7.73
N GLY A 180 17.19 26.32 7.60
CA GLY A 180 17.43 25.42 8.72
C GLY A 180 16.18 24.75 9.29
N ALA A 181 15.08 24.71 8.52
CA ALA A 181 13.85 24.01 8.87
C ALA A 181 13.70 22.66 8.12
N HIS A 182 12.81 21.82 8.59
CA HIS A 182 12.37 20.62 7.88
C HIS A 182 11.14 20.96 7.03
N GLY A 183 11.18 20.62 5.75
CA GLY A 183 10.02 20.72 4.89
C GLY A 183 9.02 19.61 5.22
N LEU A 184 7.79 19.99 5.57
CA LEU A 184 6.75 19.01 5.87
C LEU A 184 6.09 18.53 4.57
N SER A 185 6.05 17.22 4.35
CA SER A 185 5.43 16.63 3.17
C SER A 185 3.91 16.86 3.12
N SER A 186 3.34 16.81 1.92
CA SER A 186 1.90 17.03 1.71
C SER A 186 1.04 15.96 2.38
N TYR A 187 1.49 14.72 2.32
CA TYR A 187 0.86 13.53 2.88
C TYR A 187 1.92 12.66 3.56
N PRO A 188 1.55 11.55 4.20
CA PRO A 188 2.52 10.58 4.68
C PRO A 188 3.39 10.05 3.53
N HIS A 189 4.67 10.43 3.51
CA HIS A 189 5.67 10.00 2.55
C HIS A 189 6.96 9.57 3.27
N PRO A 190 7.17 8.25 3.46
CA PRO A 190 8.40 7.73 4.08
C PRO A 190 9.68 8.08 3.31
N TRP A 191 9.59 8.30 1.99
CA TRP A 191 10.72 8.74 1.19
C TRP A 191 11.19 10.16 1.55
N LEU A 192 10.23 11.06 1.80
CA LEU A 192 10.49 12.49 2.05
C LEU A 192 10.76 12.79 3.54
N MET A 193 10.12 12.05 4.44
CA MET A 193 10.31 12.17 5.89
C MET A 193 10.63 10.80 6.50
N PRO A 194 11.88 10.28 6.30
CA PRO A 194 12.23 8.87 6.54
C PRO A 194 12.18 8.45 8.01
N ASP A 195 12.34 9.37 8.94
CA ASP A 195 12.31 9.07 10.38
C ASP A 195 10.92 9.28 11.00
N PHE A 196 9.98 9.85 10.22
CA PHE A 196 8.66 10.25 10.70
C PHE A 196 7.56 9.32 10.19
N TRP A 197 7.30 9.29 8.88
CA TRP A 197 6.21 8.52 8.29
C TRP A 197 6.58 7.05 8.05
N GLN A 198 5.68 6.12 8.42
CA GLN A 198 5.88 4.69 8.16
C GLN A 198 5.20 4.22 6.87
N PHE A 199 3.99 4.71 6.60
CA PHE A 199 3.14 4.20 5.53
C PHE A 199 2.69 5.32 4.60
N PRO A 200 2.90 5.21 3.28
CA PRO A 200 2.33 6.13 2.31
C PRO A 200 0.84 5.79 2.14
N THR A 201 -0.02 6.75 2.41
CA THR A 201 -1.47 6.59 2.33
C THR A 201 -2.11 7.61 1.38
N GLY A 202 -1.29 8.36 0.63
CA GLY A 202 -1.75 9.43 -0.25
C GLY A 202 -2.59 8.95 -1.43
N SER A 203 -2.26 7.78 -1.99
CA SER A 203 -3.10 7.10 -2.98
C SER A 203 -4.20 6.33 -2.26
N MET A 204 -5.45 6.68 -2.56
CA MET A 204 -6.62 6.09 -1.90
C MET A 204 -6.69 4.59 -2.15
N GLY A 205 -7.08 3.81 -1.13
CA GLY A 205 -7.16 2.36 -1.18
C GLY A 205 -5.87 1.63 -0.79
N ILE A 206 -4.68 2.23 -1.00
CA ILE A 206 -3.40 1.60 -0.65
C ILE A 206 -3.26 1.40 0.87
N GLY A 207 -3.67 2.39 1.68
CA GLY A 207 -3.65 2.27 3.14
C GLY A 207 -4.49 1.10 3.66
N PRO A 208 -5.78 1.01 3.29
CA PRO A 208 -6.65 -0.10 3.66
C PRO A 208 -6.06 -1.48 3.35
N ILE A 209 -5.75 -1.79 2.09
CA ILE A 209 -5.22 -3.11 1.72
C ILE A 209 -3.89 -3.40 2.44
N SER A 210 -2.96 -2.44 2.47
CA SER A 210 -1.67 -2.62 3.14
C SER A 210 -1.83 -2.93 4.63
N SER A 211 -2.78 -2.29 5.31
CA SER A 211 -3.03 -2.52 6.74
C SER A 211 -3.45 -3.97 7.04
N ILE A 212 -4.25 -4.58 6.17
CA ILE A 212 -4.65 -5.99 6.28
C ILE A 212 -3.42 -6.90 6.18
N TYR A 213 -2.60 -6.69 5.15
CA TYR A 213 -1.44 -7.54 4.91
C TYR A 213 -0.31 -7.32 5.92
N HIS A 214 -0.15 -6.11 6.47
CA HIS A 214 0.73 -5.91 7.63
C HIS A 214 0.22 -6.63 8.90
N ALA A 215 -1.09 -6.64 9.16
CA ALA A 215 -1.67 -7.38 10.27
C ALA A 215 -1.47 -8.90 10.10
N ARG A 216 -1.65 -9.40 8.88
CA ARG A 216 -1.39 -10.80 8.51
C ARG A 216 0.08 -11.15 8.64
N PHE A 217 0.99 -10.27 8.18
CA PHE A 217 2.43 -10.50 8.26
C PHE A 217 2.95 -10.56 9.71
N MET A 218 2.34 -9.81 10.63
CA MET A 218 2.64 -9.95 12.06
C MET A 218 2.30 -11.37 12.58
N ARG A 219 1.19 -11.96 12.12
CA ARG A 219 0.82 -13.35 12.45
C ARG A 219 1.82 -14.34 11.83
N TYR A 220 2.20 -14.13 10.56
CA TYR A 220 3.21 -14.91 9.87
C TYR A 220 4.54 -14.92 10.64
N LEU A 221 5.04 -13.76 11.09
CA LEU A 221 6.27 -13.68 11.88
C LEU A 221 6.18 -14.45 13.21
N THR A 222 5.02 -14.34 13.88
CA THR A 222 4.77 -15.03 15.15
C THR A 222 4.69 -16.55 14.95
N HIS A 223 3.92 -17.04 13.98
CA HIS A 223 3.75 -18.45 13.70
C HIS A 223 5.04 -19.13 13.22
N ARG A 224 5.92 -18.39 12.59
CA ARG A 224 7.25 -18.85 12.19
C ARG A 224 8.33 -18.71 13.30
N ASN A 225 7.95 -18.27 14.48
CA ASN A 225 8.87 -18.02 15.61
C ASN A 225 10.02 -17.06 15.26
N LEU A 226 9.81 -16.12 14.33
CA LEU A 226 10.79 -15.12 13.94
C LEU A 226 10.71 -13.87 14.81
N LEU A 227 9.51 -13.50 15.22
CA LEU A 227 9.25 -12.37 16.09
C LEU A 227 7.90 -12.54 16.78
N ASP A 228 7.86 -12.40 18.10
CA ASP A 228 6.61 -12.33 18.83
C ASP A 228 5.93 -10.97 18.60
N CYS A 229 4.78 -10.98 17.93
CA CYS A 229 3.93 -9.83 17.70
C CYS A 229 2.64 -9.86 18.54
N ALA A 230 2.56 -10.75 19.54
CA ALA A 230 1.37 -10.86 20.39
C ALA A 230 1.02 -9.51 21.06
N GLY A 231 -0.25 -9.19 21.09
CA GLY A 231 -0.78 -7.96 21.68
C GLY A 231 -0.55 -6.68 20.87
N ARG A 232 0.25 -6.67 19.80
CA ARG A 232 0.36 -5.53 18.89
C ARG A 232 -0.88 -5.40 18.02
N LYS A 233 -1.25 -4.16 17.71
CA LYS A 233 -2.38 -3.83 16.83
C LYS A 233 -1.91 -3.13 15.56
N VAL A 234 -2.72 -3.27 14.53
CA VAL A 234 -2.68 -2.42 13.33
C VAL A 234 -3.94 -1.56 13.35
N TRP A 235 -3.75 -0.27 13.41
CA TRP A 235 -4.80 0.72 13.36
C TRP A 235 -4.82 1.39 11.98
N GLY A 236 -5.97 1.44 11.34
CA GLY A 236 -6.17 2.17 10.10
C GLY A 236 -7.24 3.24 10.29
N VAL A 237 -6.92 4.51 10.04
CA VAL A 237 -7.92 5.59 10.03
C VAL A 237 -8.10 6.01 8.58
N PHE A 238 -9.29 5.77 8.03
CA PHE A 238 -9.60 5.94 6.61
C PHE A 238 -10.86 6.79 6.41
N GLY A 239 -11.04 7.33 5.20
CA GLY A 239 -12.26 8.06 4.85
C GLY A 239 -13.35 7.14 4.31
N ASP A 240 -14.61 7.54 4.50
CA ASP A 240 -15.77 6.83 3.93
C ASP A 240 -15.77 6.85 2.39
N GLY A 241 -15.34 7.95 1.77
CA GLY A 241 -15.17 8.03 0.32
C GLY A 241 -14.04 7.17 -0.23
N GLU A 242 -13.02 6.86 0.58
CA GLU A 242 -11.93 5.96 0.22
C GLU A 242 -12.39 4.49 0.05
N MET A 243 -13.53 4.14 0.63
CA MET A 243 -14.13 2.81 0.47
C MET A 243 -14.71 2.58 -0.94
N ASP A 244 -14.74 3.59 -1.79
CA ASP A 244 -15.08 3.43 -3.23
C ASP A 244 -13.95 2.73 -4.02
N GLU A 245 -12.70 2.80 -3.55
CA GLU A 245 -11.56 2.14 -4.21
C GLU A 245 -11.64 0.62 -4.05
N PRO A 246 -11.46 -0.15 -5.15
CA PRO A 246 -11.47 -1.61 -5.08
C PRO A 246 -10.45 -2.18 -4.10
N GLU A 247 -9.28 -1.57 -3.97
CA GLU A 247 -8.21 -1.97 -3.07
C GLU A 247 -8.66 -1.89 -1.60
N SER A 248 -9.51 -0.91 -1.24
CA SER A 248 -10.05 -0.77 0.12
C SER A 248 -10.88 -1.97 0.55
N THR A 249 -11.52 -2.66 -0.39
CA THR A 249 -12.51 -3.70 -0.10
C THR A 249 -12.09 -5.10 -0.54
N SER A 250 -11.02 -5.22 -1.31
CA SER A 250 -10.61 -6.46 -1.97
C SER A 250 -10.19 -7.59 -1.02
N ALA A 251 -9.66 -7.29 0.15
CA ALA A 251 -9.09 -8.28 1.08
C ALA A 251 -9.89 -8.44 2.39
N LEU A 252 -11.11 -7.90 2.48
CA LEU A 252 -11.92 -7.96 3.72
C LEU A 252 -12.21 -9.38 4.18
N THR A 253 -12.54 -10.28 3.26
CA THR A 253 -12.82 -11.69 3.56
C THR A 253 -11.57 -12.47 3.98
N LEU A 254 -10.39 -12.09 3.49
CA LEU A 254 -9.12 -12.66 3.94
C LEU A 254 -8.87 -12.30 5.41
N ALA A 255 -9.07 -11.04 5.77
CA ALA A 255 -8.87 -10.58 7.14
C ALA A 255 -9.71 -11.35 8.16
N SER A 256 -11.00 -11.60 7.83
CA SER A 256 -11.91 -12.37 8.70
C SER A 256 -11.59 -13.87 8.68
N ARG A 257 -11.29 -14.46 7.51
CA ARG A 257 -10.92 -15.88 7.38
C ARG A 257 -9.68 -16.22 8.21
N GLU A 258 -8.72 -15.30 8.28
CA GLU A 258 -7.51 -15.47 9.10
C GLU A 258 -7.68 -14.98 10.54
N GLY A 259 -8.86 -14.51 10.92
CA GLY A 259 -9.18 -14.09 12.29
C GLY A 259 -8.26 -12.96 12.78
N LEU A 260 -7.98 -11.95 11.95
CA LEU A 260 -7.03 -10.88 12.26
C LEU A 260 -7.57 -9.91 13.34
N ASP A 261 -7.71 -10.39 14.57
CA ASP A 261 -8.17 -9.57 15.71
C ASP A 261 -7.14 -8.52 16.17
N ASN A 262 -5.99 -8.51 15.56
CA ASN A 262 -4.99 -7.46 15.69
C ASN A 262 -5.21 -6.28 14.72
N LEU A 263 -6.25 -6.30 13.88
CA LEU A 263 -6.59 -5.26 12.92
C LEU A 263 -7.83 -4.48 13.39
N VAL A 264 -7.71 -3.16 13.48
CA VAL A 264 -8.81 -2.25 13.79
C VAL A 264 -8.84 -1.12 12.77
N TRP A 265 -9.97 -0.98 12.08
CA TRP A 265 -10.22 0.17 11.21
C TRP A 265 -11.16 1.16 11.86
N VAL A 266 -10.88 2.44 11.66
CA VAL A 266 -11.75 3.56 12.01
C VAL A 266 -12.09 4.29 10.73
N VAL A 267 -13.30 4.11 10.24
CA VAL A 267 -13.77 4.82 9.04
C VAL A 267 -14.41 6.13 9.47
N ASN A 268 -13.77 7.23 9.11
CA ASN A 268 -14.25 8.59 9.35
C ASN A 268 -15.38 8.91 8.37
N CYS A 269 -16.62 8.61 8.77
CA CYS A 269 -17.82 8.82 7.98
C CYS A 269 -18.30 10.27 8.13
N ASN A 270 -17.62 11.19 7.44
CA ASN A 270 -18.03 12.59 7.35
C ASN A 270 -19.07 12.84 6.25
N LEU A 271 -19.46 11.80 5.54
CA LEU A 271 -20.50 11.71 4.51
C LEU A 271 -20.23 12.52 3.24
N GLN A 272 -19.04 13.09 3.06
CA GLN A 272 -18.73 13.97 1.94
C GLN A 272 -17.46 13.58 1.20
N ARG A 273 -17.55 13.51 -0.14
CA ARG A 273 -16.43 13.55 -1.07
C ARG A 273 -16.01 14.99 -1.41
N LEU A 274 -15.25 15.13 -2.48
CA LEU A 274 -14.86 16.43 -3.04
C LEU A 274 -16.07 17.18 -3.60
N ASP A 275 -16.89 16.51 -4.40
CA ASP A 275 -17.98 17.11 -5.18
C ASP A 275 -19.36 17.06 -4.49
N GLY A 276 -19.49 16.33 -3.38
CA GLY A 276 -20.78 16.20 -2.70
C GLY A 276 -20.85 15.05 -1.69
N PRO A 277 -22.06 14.60 -1.33
CA PRO A 277 -22.25 13.46 -0.43
C PRO A 277 -21.66 12.16 -1.00
N VAL A 278 -21.18 11.28 -0.14
CA VAL A 278 -20.69 9.94 -0.55
C VAL A 278 -21.85 9.11 -1.13
N ARG A 279 -23.02 9.14 -0.48
CA ARG A 279 -24.22 8.42 -0.92
C ARG A 279 -25.49 9.29 -0.83
N GLY A 280 -25.55 10.38 -1.55
CA GLY A 280 -26.59 11.44 -1.44
C GLY A 280 -28.00 10.95 -1.09
N ASN A 281 -28.57 10.02 -1.86
CA ASN A 281 -29.88 9.41 -1.63
C ASN A 281 -29.83 8.09 -0.83
N GLY A 282 -28.69 7.71 -0.30
CA GLY A 282 -28.48 6.52 0.51
C GLY A 282 -27.84 6.86 1.84
N ARG A 283 -27.32 5.84 2.53
CA ARG A 283 -26.59 5.98 3.78
C ARG A 283 -25.33 5.12 3.72
N ILE A 284 -24.18 5.76 3.67
CA ILE A 284 -22.89 5.07 3.54
C ILE A 284 -22.59 4.19 4.75
N ILE A 285 -22.95 4.62 5.97
CA ILE A 285 -22.72 3.83 7.19
C ILE A 285 -23.45 2.51 7.13
N ASP A 286 -24.70 2.49 6.64
CA ASP A 286 -25.47 1.26 6.50
C ASP A 286 -24.93 0.35 5.39
N GLU A 287 -24.42 0.96 4.31
CA GLU A 287 -23.80 0.21 3.22
C GLU A 287 -22.51 -0.46 3.69
N LEU A 288 -21.67 0.27 4.42
CA LEU A 288 -20.43 -0.26 5.00
C LEU A 288 -20.72 -1.29 6.11
N GLU A 289 -21.73 -1.07 6.98
CA GLU A 289 -22.12 -2.06 7.97
C GLU A 289 -22.42 -3.41 7.31
N ARG A 290 -23.23 -3.43 6.25
CA ARG A 290 -23.54 -4.66 5.51
C ARG A 290 -22.32 -5.28 4.87
N LEU A 291 -21.46 -4.45 4.27
CA LEU A 291 -20.24 -4.91 3.60
C LEU A 291 -19.31 -5.61 4.59
N PHE A 292 -18.99 -4.95 5.69
CA PHE A 292 -18.05 -5.49 6.69
C PHE A 292 -18.64 -6.67 7.45
N ALA A 293 -19.91 -6.59 7.85
CA ALA A 293 -20.58 -7.71 8.51
C ALA A 293 -20.69 -8.94 7.58
N GLY A 294 -21.01 -8.72 6.28
CA GLY A 294 -21.03 -9.77 5.26
C GLY A 294 -19.65 -10.38 4.99
N ALA A 295 -18.59 -9.60 5.15
CA ALA A 295 -17.22 -10.08 5.07
C ALA A 295 -16.71 -10.77 6.35
N GLY A 296 -17.51 -10.79 7.43
CA GLY A 296 -17.18 -11.47 8.68
C GLY A 296 -16.41 -10.61 9.69
N TRP A 297 -16.47 -9.29 9.58
CA TRP A 297 -15.88 -8.35 10.53
C TRP A 297 -16.81 -8.06 11.71
N ASN A 298 -16.24 -7.77 12.86
CA ASN A 298 -16.93 -7.11 13.96
C ASN A 298 -17.15 -5.63 13.61
N VAL A 299 -18.40 -5.17 13.60
CA VAL A 299 -18.76 -3.80 13.21
C VAL A 299 -19.24 -3.02 14.44
N ILE A 300 -18.62 -1.89 14.70
CA ILE A 300 -19.02 -0.96 15.77
C ILE A 300 -19.46 0.36 15.11
N LYS A 301 -20.75 0.68 15.26
CA LYS A 301 -21.26 1.99 14.85
C LYS A 301 -21.07 3.00 15.98
N LEU A 302 -20.50 4.16 15.64
CA LEU A 302 -20.24 5.29 16.51
C LEU A 302 -20.91 6.53 15.89
N VAL A 303 -22.22 6.64 16.00
CA VAL A 303 -23.01 7.59 15.21
C VAL A 303 -23.44 8.82 16.00
N TRP A 304 -23.75 8.67 17.31
CA TRP A 304 -24.28 9.76 18.14
C TRP A 304 -23.43 10.01 19.38
N GLY A 305 -23.26 11.31 19.71
CA GLY A 305 -22.58 11.72 20.93
C GLY A 305 -23.44 11.58 22.18
N SER A 306 -22.86 11.79 23.37
CA SER A 306 -23.50 11.69 24.65
C SER A 306 -24.70 12.65 24.82
N ASP A 307 -24.71 13.76 24.09
CA ASP A 307 -25.82 14.72 24.07
C ASP A 307 -27.15 14.10 23.57
N TRP A 308 -27.08 13.04 22.81
CA TRP A 308 -28.24 12.29 22.29
C TRP A 308 -28.79 11.26 23.29
N ASP A 309 -28.01 10.84 24.29
CA ASP A 309 -28.41 9.75 25.20
C ASP A 309 -29.72 10.09 25.93
N GLY A 310 -29.89 11.35 26.37
CA GLY A 310 -31.11 11.81 26.99
C GLY A 310 -32.31 11.88 26.04
N LEU A 311 -32.10 12.08 24.75
CA LEU A 311 -33.16 12.04 23.75
C LEU A 311 -33.59 10.60 23.49
N PHE A 312 -32.65 9.67 23.31
CA PHE A 312 -32.96 8.22 23.13
C PHE A 312 -33.64 7.64 24.38
N ALA A 313 -33.22 8.02 25.59
CA ALA A 313 -33.84 7.54 26.81
C ALA A 313 -35.33 7.96 26.95
N ARG A 314 -35.73 9.07 26.31
CA ARG A 314 -37.12 9.53 26.29
C ARG A 314 -37.90 9.09 25.04
N ASP A 315 -37.25 8.49 24.08
CA ASP A 315 -37.89 7.98 22.85
C ASP A 315 -38.58 6.62 23.08
N LEU A 316 -39.67 6.65 23.87
CA LEU A 316 -40.40 5.45 24.24
C LEU A 316 -41.11 4.76 23.08
N THR A 317 -41.34 5.48 21.99
CA THR A 317 -42.03 4.98 20.80
C THR A 317 -41.10 4.57 19.68
N GLY A 318 -39.79 4.89 19.79
CA GLY A 318 -38.81 4.69 18.75
C GLY A 318 -38.95 5.68 17.58
N ALA A 319 -39.66 6.79 17.76
CA ALA A 319 -39.88 7.80 16.72
C ALA A 319 -38.56 8.46 16.28
N LEU A 320 -37.64 8.72 17.22
CA LEU A 320 -36.32 9.28 16.93
C LEU A 320 -35.45 8.31 16.14
N ALA A 321 -35.40 7.05 16.57
CA ALA A 321 -34.64 6.01 15.87
C ALA A 321 -35.13 5.87 14.42
N ARG A 322 -36.43 5.77 14.19
CA ARG A 322 -37.03 5.67 12.84
C ARG A 322 -36.75 6.92 11.99
N ALA A 323 -36.85 8.13 12.56
CA ALA A 323 -36.53 9.35 11.83
C ALA A 323 -35.07 9.39 11.37
N LEU A 324 -34.13 8.98 12.23
CA LEU A 324 -32.71 8.90 11.92
C LEU A 324 -32.43 7.80 10.87
N GLU A 325 -33.10 6.67 10.94
CA GLU A 325 -33.02 5.60 9.92
C GLU A 325 -33.58 6.05 8.57
N GLY A 326 -34.59 6.91 8.55
CA GLY A 326 -35.16 7.46 7.32
C GLY A 326 -34.34 8.61 6.72
N THR A 327 -33.36 9.18 7.42
CA THR A 327 -32.59 10.34 6.98
C THR A 327 -31.39 9.90 6.13
N VAL A 328 -31.35 10.32 4.87
CA VAL A 328 -30.26 10.03 3.91
C VAL A 328 -29.06 10.94 4.13
N ASP A 329 -27.89 10.54 3.62
CA ASP A 329 -26.62 11.27 3.80
C ASP A 329 -26.67 12.71 3.30
N GLY A 330 -27.32 12.96 2.15
CA GLY A 330 -27.49 14.31 1.62
C GLY A 330 -28.30 15.23 2.54
N GLN A 331 -29.28 14.69 3.26
CA GLN A 331 -30.04 15.43 4.25
C GLN A 331 -29.26 15.61 5.56
N MET A 332 -28.51 14.58 5.99
CA MET A 332 -27.58 14.68 7.13
C MET A 332 -26.51 15.76 6.91
N GLN A 333 -26.00 15.89 5.68
CA GLN A 333 -25.09 16.97 5.28
C GLN A 333 -25.77 18.34 5.38
N THR A 334 -27.01 18.45 4.91
CA THR A 334 -27.79 19.69 5.02
C THR A 334 -27.94 20.10 6.47
N PHE A 335 -28.31 19.18 7.35
CA PHE A 335 -28.41 19.44 8.80
C PHE A 335 -27.08 19.82 9.43
N ALA A 336 -25.96 19.28 8.96
CA ALA A 336 -24.62 19.64 9.42
C ALA A 336 -24.20 21.06 9.00
N ALA A 337 -24.70 21.56 7.87
CA ALA A 337 -24.37 22.87 7.30
C ALA A 337 -25.32 23.99 7.76
N LYS A 338 -26.43 23.65 8.42
CA LYS A 338 -27.46 24.59 8.87
C LYS A 338 -27.42 24.78 10.39
N ASP A 339 -28.08 25.81 10.88
CA ASP A 339 -28.15 26.16 12.32
C ASP A 339 -29.19 25.32 13.08
N GLY A 340 -29.18 25.44 14.40
CA GLY A 340 -30.10 24.73 15.29
C GLY A 340 -31.57 25.07 15.03
N ARG A 341 -31.89 26.30 14.62
CA ARG A 341 -33.26 26.69 14.27
C ARG A 341 -33.77 25.88 13.06
N PHE A 342 -32.97 25.82 12.01
CA PHE A 342 -33.31 25.00 10.85
C PHE A 342 -33.49 23.52 11.21
N ASN A 343 -32.59 22.98 12.04
CA ASN A 343 -32.64 21.59 12.48
C ASN A 343 -33.87 21.31 13.37
N ARG A 344 -34.28 22.27 14.22
CA ARG A 344 -35.51 22.18 14.98
C ARG A 344 -36.71 22.07 14.04
N ASP A 345 -36.83 23.00 13.09
CA ASP A 345 -38.00 23.10 12.23
C ASP A 345 -38.07 21.94 11.22
N ASN A 346 -36.93 21.45 10.71
CA ASN A 346 -36.88 20.48 9.61
C ASN A 346 -36.57 19.04 10.03
N PHE A 347 -35.95 18.79 11.18
CA PHE A 347 -35.75 17.45 11.70
C PHE A 347 -36.73 17.15 12.83
N PHE A 348 -36.68 17.88 13.94
CA PHE A 348 -37.60 17.64 15.07
C PHE A 348 -39.04 18.03 14.78
N GLY A 349 -39.27 18.95 13.86
CA GLY A 349 -40.60 19.37 13.41
C GLY A 349 -41.31 18.38 12.45
N GLN A 350 -40.68 17.26 12.08
CA GLN A 350 -41.29 16.29 11.14
C GLN A 350 -42.55 15.64 11.68
N ASN A 351 -42.64 15.43 12.97
CA ASN A 351 -43.84 14.93 13.63
C ASN A 351 -43.91 15.39 15.09
N PRO A 352 -45.10 15.32 15.75
CA PRO A 352 -45.29 15.79 17.12
C PRO A 352 -44.44 15.07 18.17
N GLU A 353 -44.12 13.79 17.99
CA GLU A 353 -43.30 13.02 18.93
C GLU A 353 -41.85 13.51 18.94
N LEU A 354 -41.29 13.76 17.76
CA LEU A 354 -39.94 14.36 17.66
C LEU A 354 -39.91 15.78 18.21
N ALA A 355 -40.94 16.59 17.90
CA ALA A 355 -41.06 17.95 18.46
C ALA A 355 -41.09 17.95 20.01
N ALA A 356 -41.81 16.99 20.62
CA ALA A 356 -41.87 16.82 22.05
C ALA A 356 -40.49 16.45 22.67
N LEU A 357 -39.70 15.62 22.01
CA LEU A 357 -38.33 15.27 22.46
C LEU A 357 -37.41 16.49 22.51
N ALA A 358 -37.53 17.43 21.57
CA ALA A 358 -36.75 18.66 21.50
C ALA A 358 -37.37 19.81 22.33
N GLN A 359 -38.53 19.61 22.96
CA GLN A 359 -39.18 20.63 23.79
C GLN A 359 -38.27 21.02 24.97
N GLY A 360 -38.01 22.29 25.12
CA GLY A 360 -37.15 22.83 26.18
C GLY A 360 -35.67 22.93 25.84
N MET A 361 -35.23 22.41 24.69
CA MET A 361 -33.89 22.69 24.17
C MET A 361 -33.88 24.07 23.49
N THR A 362 -32.78 24.82 23.63
CA THR A 362 -32.54 26.02 22.81
C THR A 362 -32.05 25.63 21.41
N ASP A 363 -32.09 26.58 20.46
CA ASP A 363 -31.55 26.37 19.10
C ASP A 363 -30.04 26.12 19.16
N GLU A 364 -29.31 26.80 20.06
CA GLU A 364 -27.88 26.57 20.31
C GLU A 364 -27.59 25.16 20.85
N GLN A 365 -28.47 24.64 21.72
CA GLN A 365 -28.32 23.26 22.21
C GLN A 365 -28.56 22.22 21.11
N ILE A 366 -29.49 22.46 20.21
CA ILE A 366 -29.71 21.61 19.04
C ILE A 366 -28.54 21.67 18.06
N ASP A 367 -27.98 22.87 17.81
CA ASP A 367 -26.81 23.03 16.94
C ASP A 367 -25.58 22.31 17.49
N ARG A 368 -25.43 22.25 18.80
CA ARG A 368 -24.30 21.62 19.50
C ARG A 368 -24.40 20.11 19.63
N LEU A 369 -25.51 19.47 19.24
CA LEU A 369 -25.63 18.01 19.27
C LEU A 369 -24.50 17.35 18.46
N LYS A 370 -23.62 16.64 19.16
CA LYS A 370 -22.42 16.02 18.57
C LYS A 370 -22.75 14.74 17.81
N ARG A 371 -22.05 14.52 16.70
CA ARG A 371 -21.94 13.18 16.11
C ARG A 371 -20.99 12.35 16.97
N GLY A 372 -21.13 11.02 16.93
CA GLY A 372 -20.35 10.11 17.79
C GLY A 372 -18.84 10.26 17.65
N GLY A 373 -18.35 10.49 16.41
CA GLY A 373 -16.93 10.71 16.14
C GLY A 373 -16.36 12.07 16.64
N HIS A 374 -17.17 12.89 17.34
CA HIS A 374 -16.74 14.12 18.02
C HIS A 374 -16.94 14.07 19.55
N ASP A 375 -17.26 12.91 20.09
CA ASP A 375 -17.46 12.70 21.51
C ASP A 375 -16.41 11.76 22.08
N LEU A 376 -15.47 12.29 22.85
CA LEU A 376 -14.32 11.55 23.39
C LEU A 376 -14.72 10.36 24.25
N VAL A 377 -15.84 10.46 24.99
CA VAL A 377 -16.35 9.34 25.81
C VAL A 377 -16.82 8.18 24.93
N LYS A 378 -17.59 8.51 23.90
CA LYS A 378 -18.11 7.53 22.94
C LYS A 378 -17.00 6.91 22.07
N ILE A 379 -16.05 7.73 21.63
CA ILE A 379 -14.87 7.27 20.87
C ILE A 379 -14.05 6.28 21.73
N HIS A 380 -13.74 6.68 22.98
CA HIS A 380 -12.99 5.83 23.89
C HIS A 380 -13.69 4.47 24.10
N ALA A 381 -15.02 4.46 24.34
CA ALA A 381 -15.78 3.24 24.51
C ALA A 381 -15.73 2.32 23.28
N ALA A 382 -15.86 2.91 22.07
CA ALA A 382 -15.76 2.16 20.81
C ALA A 382 -14.35 1.57 20.59
N TYR A 383 -13.30 2.35 20.87
CA TYR A 383 -11.91 1.89 20.75
C TYR A 383 -11.56 0.80 21.77
N ALA A 384 -12.07 0.94 23.00
CA ALA A 384 -11.90 -0.08 24.05
C ALA A 384 -12.57 -1.39 23.65
N ALA A 385 -13.82 -1.33 23.16
CA ALA A 385 -14.54 -2.50 22.66
C ALA A 385 -13.80 -3.17 21.48
N ALA A 386 -13.32 -2.39 20.51
CA ALA A 386 -12.53 -2.89 19.38
C ALA A 386 -11.21 -3.52 19.83
N SER A 387 -10.54 -2.94 20.82
CA SER A 387 -9.27 -3.46 21.34
C SER A 387 -9.44 -4.78 22.08
N ALA A 388 -10.56 -4.95 22.76
CA ALA A 388 -10.89 -6.15 23.54
C ALA A 388 -11.41 -7.30 22.66
N HIS A 389 -11.98 -7.01 21.50
CA HIS A 389 -12.58 -8.01 20.60
C HIS A 389 -11.53 -9.02 20.11
N LYS A 390 -11.93 -10.30 20.02
CA LYS A 390 -11.07 -11.42 19.63
C LYS A 390 -11.67 -12.23 18.49
N GLY A 391 -10.80 -12.84 17.71
CA GLY A 391 -11.15 -13.78 16.65
C GLY A 391 -11.62 -13.16 15.33
N GLN A 392 -11.81 -11.84 15.27
CA GLN A 392 -12.24 -11.12 14.06
C GLN A 392 -11.57 -9.75 13.99
N PRO A 393 -11.26 -9.24 12.77
CA PRO A 393 -10.94 -7.83 12.60
C PRO A 393 -12.15 -6.96 12.97
N THR A 394 -11.87 -5.73 13.43
CA THR A 394 -12.93 -4.80 13.84
C THR A 394 -12.92 -3.55 12.98
N VAL A 395 -14.10 -3.08 12.56
CA VAL A 395 -14.30 -1.75 11.98
C VAL A 395 -15.17 -0.89 12.87
N ILE A 396 -14.76 0.35 13.08
CA ILE A 396 -15.54 1.39 13.74
C ILE A 396 -16.03 2.36 12.66
N LEU A 397 -17.34 2.44 12.45
CA LEU A 397 -17.96 3.39 11.52
C LEU A 397 -18.31 4.67 12.31
N ALA A 398 -17.42 5.65 12.26
CA ALA A 398 -17.50 6.85 13.07
C ALA A 398 -18.16 8.01 12.29
N HIS A 399 -19.38 8.35 12.64
CA HIS A 399 -20.09 9.48 12.05
C HIS A 399 -19.52 10.82 12.56
N THR A 400 -19.08 11.66 11.63
CA THR A 400 -18.50 12.97 11.92
C THR A 400 -19.15 14.07 11.05
N LYS A 401 -18.70 15.31 11.24
CA LYS A 401 -19.07 16.45 10.39
C LYS A 401 -17.82 16.94 9.66
N LYS A 402 -17.83 16.98 8.32
CA LYS A 402 -16.71 17.55 7.55
C LYS A 402 -16.53 19.04 7.87
N GLY A 403 -15.29 19.45 8.16
CA GLY A 403 -15.02 20.82 8.59
C GLY A 403 -15.58 21.16 9.97
N TYR A 404 -15.69 20.19 10.87
CA TYR A 404 -16.20 20.40 12.22
C TYR A 404 -15.48 21.55 12.94
N GLY A 405 -16.26 22.50 13.41
CA GLY A 405 -15.76 23.68 14.08
C GLY A 405 -15.37 24.86 13.18
N MET A 406 -15.37 24.70 11.85
CA MET A 406 -15.03 25.78 10.91
C MET A 406 -16.18 26.80 10.69
N GLY A 407 -17.17 26.80 11.58
CA GLY A 407 -18.27 27.76 11.56
C GLY A 407 -19.12 27.71 10.30
N THR A 408 -19.85 28.80 10.09
CA THR A 408 -20.77 28.96 8.95
C THR A 408 -20.05 29.01 7.61
N SER A 409 -18.76 29.31 7.57
CA SER A 409 -17.96 29.41 6.33
C SER A 409 -17.46 28.07 5.85
N GLY A 410 -17.28 27.04 6.71
CA GLY A 410 -16.58 25.80 6.35
C GLY A 410 -17.23 24.49 6.79
N GLN A 411 -18.21 24.48 7.73
CA GLN A 411 -18.75 23.23 8.25
C GLN A 411 -19.86 22.66 7.34
N GLY A 412 -19.72 21.43 6.86
CA GLY A 412 -20.75 20.66 6.15
C GLY A 412 -21.15 21.18 4.76
N LYS A 413 -20.56 22.26 4.26
CA LYS A 413 -20.90 22.85 2.96
C LYS A 413 -20.31 22.02 1.81
N MET A 414 -20.89 22.13 0.60
CA MET A 414 -20.35 21.51 -0.61
C MET A 414 -18.90 21.95 -0.90
N THR A 415 -18.56 23.20 -0.58
CA THR A 415 -17.23 23.78 -0.81
C THR A 415 -16.23 23.49 0.31
N THR A 416 -16.64 22.81 1.38
CA THR A 416 -15.83 22.58 2.58
C THR A 416 -14.49 21.88 2.29
N HIS A 417 -14.47 20.93 1.38
CA HIS A 417 -13.25 20.21 1.04
C HIS A 417 -12.13 21.12 0.52
N SER A 418 -12.51 22.11 -0.27
CA SER A 418 -11.59 23.06 -0.91
C SER A 418 -11.36 24.35 -0.11
N GLN A 419 -11.93 24.44 1.09
CA GLN A 419 -11.80 25.63 1.94
C GLN A 419 -10.37 25.78 2.46
N LYS A 420 -9.63 26.73 1.90
CA LYS A 420 -8.21 27.01 2.21
C LYS A 420 -7.97 28.43 2.69
N LYS A 421 -8.97 29.30 2.51
CA LYS A 421 -8.89 30.71 2.89
C LYS A 421 -10.03 31.01 3.85
N LEU A 422 -9.67 31.48 5.01
CA LEU A 422 -10.57 31.99 6.02
C LEU A 422 -10.24 33.47 6.20
N ASP A 423 -11.23 34.30 6.33
CA ASP A 423 -11.03 35.71 6.66
C ASP A 423 -10.80 35.93 8.17
N GLY A 424 -10.51 37.15 8.56
CA GLY A 424 -10.24 37.48 9.96
C GLY A 424 -11.43 37.21 10.90
N ALA A 425 -12.65 37.34 10.40
CA ALA A 425 -13.86 37.08 11.20
C ALA A 425 -14.02 35.56 11.43
N ASP A 426 -13.82 34.75 10.38
CA ASP A 426 -13.84 33.30 10.49
C ASP A 426 -12.80 32.76 11.49
N LEU A 427 -11.59 33.35 11.49
CA LEU A 427 -10.52 32.95 12.40
C LEU A 427 -10.86 33.31 13.87
N ILE A 428 -11.46 34.47 14.11
CA ILE A 428 -11.93 34.88 15.43
C ILE A 428 -13.09 33.99 15.89
N GLU A 429 -14.05 33.68 15.01
CA GLU A 429 -15.14 32.74 15.32
C GLU A 429 -14.59 31.37 15.71
N PHE A 430 -13.63 30.83 14.96
CA PHE A 430 -12.98 29.57 15.29
C PHE A 430 -12.28 29.60 16.65
N ARG A 431 -11.45 30.65 16.91
CA ARG A 431 -10.81 30.86 18.18
C ARG A 431 -11.82 30.87 19.35
N ASN A 432 -12.93 31.62 19.20
CA ASN A 432 -13.96 31.73 20.21
C ASN A 432 -14.71 30.43 20.47
N ARG A 433 -15.03 29.68 19.37
CA ARG A 433 -15.71 28.38 19.46
C ARG A 433 -14.91 27.39 20.30
N PHE A 434 -13.60 27.35 20.13
CA PHE A 434 -12.69 26.43 20.82
C PHE A 434 -12.03 27.05 22.06
N ASN A 435 -12.46 28.23 22.47
CA ASN A 435 -11.96 28.95 23.65
C ASN A 435 -10.42 29.00 23.73
N LEU A 436 -9.77 29.35 22.62
CA LEU A 436 -8.31 29.40 22.52
C LEU A 436 -7.77 30.67 23.16
N PRO A 437 -6.66 30.63 23.92
CA PRO A 437 -6.09 31.78 24.64
C PRO A 437 -5.25 32.66 23.68
N LEU A 438 -5.86 33.15 22.61
CA LEU A 438 -5.26 34.03 21.62
C LEU A 438 -5.98 35.38 21.57
N THR A 439 -5.24 36.46 21.36
CA THR A 439 -5.85 37.78 21.09
C THR A 439 -6.40 37.80 19.65
N ASP A 440 -7.21 38.83 19.32
CA ASP A 440 -7.73 39.00 17.96
C ASP A 440 -6.59 39.15 16.93
N GLU A 441 -5.54 39.92 17.31
CA GLU A 441 -4.36 40.09 16.46
C GLU A 441 -3.58 38.80 16.28
N GLN A 442 -3.45 37.96 17.31
CA GLN A 442 -2.79 36.66 17.22
C GLN A 442 -3.61 35.70 16.36
N ALA A 443 -4.91 35.67 16.51
CA ALA A 443 -5.80 34.82 15.72
C ALA A 443 -5.79 35.23 14.23
N THR A 444 -5.98 36.49 13.92
CA THR A 444 -5.96 36.98 12.52
C THR A 444 -4.56 36.92 11.91
N GLY A 445 -3.50 37.02 12.72
CA GLY A 445 -2.10 36.82 12.30
C GLY A 445 -1.69 35.33 12.21
N LEU A 446 -2.61 34.38 12.47
CA LEU A 446 -2.36 32.92 12.41
C LEU A 446 -1.17 32.52 13.31
N ALA A 447 -1.04 33.08 14.52
CA ALA A 447 0.00 32.70 15.46
C ALA A 447 -0.16 31.22 15.87
N PHE A 448 0.90 30.46 15.85
CA PHE A 448 0.91 29.13 16.45
C PHE A 448 0.87 29.24 17.96
N TYR A 449 0.23 28.29 18.61
CA TYR A 449 0.12 28.25 20.05
C TYR A 449 0.58 26.93 20.63
N LYS A 450 1.51 26.99 21.56
CA LYS A 450 1.95 25.85 22.36
C LYS A 450 1.88 26.28 23.84
N PRO A 451 1.15 25.55 24.71
CA PRO A 451 1.15 25.79 26.13
C PRO A 451 2.56 25.70 26.73
N ALA A 452 2.77 26.40 27.88
CA ALA A 452 4.04 26.27 28.61
C ALA A 452 4.31 24.82 29.00
N GLU A 453 5.59 24.40 28.99
CA GLU A 453 6.00 23.01 29.21
C GLU A 453 5.56 22.46 30.59
N ASP A 454 5.33 23.31 31.58
CA ASP A 454 4.84 23.01 32.92
C ASP A 454 3.30 23.15 33.07
N SER A 455 2.59 23.48 31.99
CA SER A 455 1.12 23.55 31.98
C SER A 455 0.47 22.18 32.22
N ALA A 456 -0.79 22.22 32.69
CA ALA A 456 -1.56 20.98 32.90
C ALA A 456 -1.72 20.17 31.63
N GLU A 457 -1.92 20.82 30.48
CA GLU A 457 -2.07 20.23 29.17
C GLU A 457 -0.80 19.49 28.74
N MET A 458 0.37 20.12 28.83
CA MET A 458 1.63 19.52 28.42
C MET A 458 2.07 18.40 29.37
N GLN A 459 1.80 18.52 30.66
CA GLN A 459 2.02 17.44 31.62
C GLN A 459 1.09 16.26 31.37
N TYR A 460 -0.18 16.54 31.03
CA TYR A 460 -1.16 15.50 30.66
C TYR A 460 -0.73 14.74 29.42
N LEU A 461 -0.38 15.43 28.34
CA LEU A 461 0.09 14.85 27.09
C LEU A 461 1.26 13.89 27.35
N ARG A 462 2.28 14.33 28.06
CA ARG A 462 3.46 13.50 28.38
C ARG A 462 3.11 12.27 29.22
N ARG A 463 2.30 12.48 30.28
CA ARG A 463 1.88 11.42 31.20
C ARG A 463 1.08 10.32 30.50
N HIS A 464 0.28 10.65 29.48
CA HIS A 464 -0.48 9.66 28.68
C HIS A 464 0.41 8.97 27.64
N ARG A 465 1.37 9.68 27.03
CA ARG A 465 2.24 9.06 26.02
C ARG A 465 3.33 8.17 26.61
N GLN A 466 3.80 8.46 27.80
CA GLN A 466 4.87 7.67 28.41
C GLN A 466 4.50 6.18 28.62
N PRO A 467 3.34 5.80 29.22
CA PRO A 467 2.93 4.41 29.34
C PRO A 467 2.66 3.73 27.98
N LEU A 468 2.32 4.50 26.95
CA LEU A 468 2.10 4.03 25.60
C LEU A 468 3.40 3.93 24.78
N GLY A 469 4.57 4.06 25.40
CA GLY A 469 5.87 3.87 24.75
C GLY A 469 6.36 5.03 23.89
N GLY A 470 5.95 6.27 24.18
CA GLY A 470 6.41 7.48 23.50
C GLY A 470 5.51 7.95 22.33
N TYR A 471 6.10 8.53 21.30
CA TYR A 471 5.38 9.29 20.29
C TYR A 471 5.27 8.55 18.94
N LEU A 472 4.21 8.85 18.19
CA LEU A 472 3.90 8.37 16.84
C LEU A 472 3.47 9.55 15.94
N PRO A 473 3.66 9.45 14.60
CA PRO A 473 4.35 8.40 13.86
C PRO A 473 5.87 8.45 14.10
N ARG A 474 6.52 7.32 13.95
CA ARG A 474 7.98 7.19 14.00
C ARG A 474 8.40 6.03 13.12
N ARG A 475 9.49 6.19 12.35
CA ARG A 475 10.03 5.18 11.46
C ARG A 475 11.49 4.89 11.80
N GLU A 476 11.84 3.61 11.81
CA GLU A 476 13.23 3.16 11.87
C GLU A 476 13.79 3.04 10.44
N THR A 477 15.01 3.49 10.22
CA THR A 477 15.63 3.49 8.89
C THR A 477 16.53 2.29 8.64
N ALA A 478 16.92 1.59 9.69
CA ALA A 478 17.83 0.45 9.66
C ALA A 478 17.46 -0.60 10.71
N CYS A 479 18.01 -1.79 10.55
CA CYS A 479 17.96 -2.88 11.53
C CYS A 479 19.32 -3.60 11.57
N GLU A 480 19.42 -4.75 12.24
CA GLU A 480 20.59 -5.60 12.18
C GLU A 480 20.84 -6.09 10.75
N ALA A 481 22.06 -5.92 10.23
CA ALA A 481 22.46 -6.35 8.91
C ALA A 481 22.44 -7.87 8.80
N LEU A 482 21.92 -8.39 7.69
CA LEU A 482 21.83 -9.83 7.45
C LEU A 482 22.98 -10.27 6.51
N PRO A 483 23.81 -11.24 6.89
CA PRO A 483 24.87 -11.72 6.02
C PRO A 483 24.29 -12.54 4.86
N VAL A 484 24.85 -12.33 3.66
CA VAL A 484 24.54 -13.12 2.47
C VAL A 484 25.67 -14.14 2.27
N PRO A 485 25.35 -15.44 2.10
CA PRO A 485 26.37 -16.46 1.90
C PRO A 485 27.14 -16.25 0.57
N PRO A 486 28.33 -16.85 0.39
CA PRO A 486 29.06 -16.78 -0.88
C PRO A 486 28.20 -17.30 -2.04
N ILE A 487 28.19 -16.60 -3.17
CA ILE A 487 27.38 -16.95 -4.36
C ILE A 487 27.61 -18.41 -4.84
N THR A 488 28.85 -18.90 -4.70
CA THR A 488 29.23 -20.27 -5.07
C THR A 488 28.53 -21.34 -4.24
N SER A 489 28.05 -21.03 -3.02
CA SER A 489 27.39 -22.02 -2.18
C SER A 489 25.96 -22.38 -2.65
N TYR A 490 25.30 -21.51 -3.43
CA TYR A 490 23.92 -21.71 -3.87
C TYR A 490 23.70 -21.54 -5.39
N ALA A 491 24.66 -20.94 -6.12
CA ALA A 491 24.51 -20.64 -7.54
C ALA A 491 25.69 -21.16 -8.41
N GLN A 492 26.59 -21.97 -7.88
CA GLN A 492 27.73 -22.54 -8.64
C GLN A 492 27.29 -23.14 -9.99
N PHE A 493 26.15 -23.84 -10.01
CA PHE A 493 25.60 -24.48 -11.20
C PHE A 493 25.17 -23.48 -12.31
N ALA A 494 24.92 -22.23 -11.93
CA ALA A 494 24.56 -21.14 -12.85
C ALA A 494 25.80 -20.39 -13.33
N LEU A 495 26.80 -20.25 -12.45
CA LEU A 495 28.09 -19.62 -12.80
C LEU A 495 28.93 -20.50 -13.76
N GLN A 496 28.84 -21.82 -13.62
CA GLN A 496 29.51 -22.85 -14.41
C GLN A 496 28.46 -23.83 -14.89
N ALA A 497 27.71 -23.43 -15.93
CA ALA A 497 26.59 -24.19 -16.43
C ALA A 497 26.99 -25.23 -17.50
N ASP A 498 28.17 -25.10 -18.13
CA ASP A 498 28.78 -26.04 -19.06
C ASP A 498 27.84 -26.43 -20.21
N GLY A 499 27.10 -25.47 -20.76
CA GLY A 499 26.17 -25.68 -21.87
C GLY A 499 24.89 -26.43 -21.54
N LYS A 500 24.59 -26.72 -20.29
CA LYS A 500 23.35 -27.41 -19.88
C LYS A 500 22.12 -26.56 -20.20
N GLU A 501 21.12 -27.23 -20.77
CA GLU A 501 19.85 -26.58 -21.08
C GLU A 501 19.02 -26.32 -19.80
N MET A 502 18.63 -25.07 -19.58
CA MET A 502 17.67 -24.68 -18.58
C MET A 502 17.08 -23.29 -18.89
N SER A 503 15.95 -23.00 -18.34
CA SER A 503 15.38 -21.63 -18.33
C SER A 503 15.91 -20.82 -17.15
N THR A 504 15.90 -19.48 -17.26
CA THR A 504 16.30 -18.62 -16.16
C THR A 504 15.33 -18.73 -14.96
N THR A 505 14.02 -19.01 -15.21
CA THR A 505 13.05 -19.31 -14.14
C THR A 505 13.47 -20.56 -13.35
N MET A 506 13.82 -21.67 -14.03
CA MET A 506 14.25 -22.90 -13.34
C MET A 506 15.59 -22.71 -12.64
N ALA A 507 16.49 -21.93 -13.21
CA ALA A 507 17.75 -21.58 -12.57
C ALA A 507 17.51 -20.78 -11.27
N PHE A 508 16.59 -19.81 -11.29
CA PHE A 508 16.20 -19.06 -10.10
C PHE A 508 15.61 -19.98 -9.02
N VAL A 509 14.65 -20.84 -9.35
CA VAL A 509 14.02 -21.78 -8.40
C VAL A 509 15.06 -22.69 -7.76
N ARG A 510 16.03 -23.18 -8.54
CA ARG A 510 17.12 -23.99 -8.03
C ARG A 510 18.03 -23.20 -7.10
N MET A 511 18.34 -21.96 -7.43
CA MET A 511 19.11 -21.05 -6.59
C MET A 511 18.37 -20.75 -5.28
N LEU A 512 17.07 -20.42 -5.37
CA LEU A 512 16.20 -20.19 -4.21
C LEU A 512 16.18 -21.41 -3.27
N THR A 513 16.08 -22.62 -3.83
CA THR A 513 16.15 -23.88 -3.07
C THR A 513 17.46 -24.03 -2.31
N GLY A 514 18.56 -23.55 -2.88
CA GLY A 514 19.87 -23.51 -2.22
C GLY A 514 19.91 -22.49 -1.08
N LEU A 515 19.45 -21.26 -1.33
CA LEU A 515 19.40 -20.17 -0.36
C LEU A 515 18.53 -20.49 0.87
N LEU A 516 17.39 -21.16 0.66
CA LEU A 516 16.50 -21.59 1.75
C LEU A 516 17.14 -22.57 2.74
N LYS A 517 18.28 -23.18 2.41
CA LYS A 517 19.04 -24.07 3.30
C LYS A 517 20.06 -23.32 4.17
N ASP A 518 20.34 -22.06 3.87
CA ASP A 518 21.23 -21.25 4.67
C ASP A 518 20.61 -20.98 6.05
N ALA A 519 21.39 -21.17 7.10
CA ALA A 519 20.90 -21.09 8.47
C ALA A 519 20.50 -19.66 8.90
N MET A 520 21.16 -18.64 8.35
CA MET A 520 20.93 -17.24 8.70
C MET A 520 19.93 -16.57 7.74
N LEU A 521 20.16 -16.69 6.44
CA LEU A 521 19.37 -16.05 5.41
C LEU A 521 18.07 -16.83 5.10
N GLY A 522 18.13 -18.17 5.07
CA GLY A 522 17.01 -19.03 4.67
C GLY A 522 15.71 -18.72 5.42
N PRO A 523 15.68 -18.62 6.75
CA PRO A 523 14.47 -18.26 7.49
C PRO A 523 13.91 -16.86 7.18
N ARG A 524 14.72 -15.97 6.62
CA ARG A 524 14.36 -14.58 6.29
C ARG A 524 13.81 -14.42 4.88
N ILE A 525 13.98 -15.42 4.02
CA ILE A 525 13.44 -15.44 2.66
C ILE A 525 11.93 -15.64 2.72
N VAL A 526 11.19 -14.84 1.94
CA VAL A 526 9.73 -14.93 1.82
C VAL A 526 9.37 -15.11 0.35
N PRO A 527 9.19 -16.36 -0.13
CA PRO A 527 8.62 -16.58 -1.46
C PRO A 527 7.14 -16.18 -1.48
N ILE A 528 6.74 -15.39 -2.47
CA ILE A 528 5.35 -14.91 -2.62
C ILE A 528 4.88 -15.24 -4.02
N VAL A 529 3.67 -15.80 -4.13
CA VAL A 529 3.05 -16.18 -5.40
C VAL A 529 1.55 -15.84 -5.40
N ALA A 530 1.00 -15.67 -6.61
CA ALA A 530 -0.43 -15.47 -6.84
C ALA A 530 -1.00 -16.66 -7.62
N ASP A 531 -1.14 -17.82 -6.93
CA ASP A 531 -1.67 -19.10 -7.45
C ASP A 531 -0.88 -19.75 -8.61
N GLU A 532 0.41 -19.43 -8.77
CA GLU A 532 1.17 -19.88 -9.94
C GLU A 532 2.48 -20.60 -9.60
N ALA A 533 2.62 -21.08 -8.38
CA ALA A 533 3.85 -21.76 -7.94
C ALA A 533 4.21 -22.98 -8.82
N ARG A 534 3.21 -23.72 -9.31
CA ARG A 534 3.44 -24.87 -10.20
C ARG A 534 3.92 -24.44 -11.60
N THR A 535 3.37 -23.36 -12.12
CA THR A 535 3.78 -22.76 -13.41
C THR A 535 5.25 -22.33 -13.38
N PHE A 536 5.70 -21.78 -12.26
CA PHE A 536 7.10 -21.35 -12.08
C PHE A 536 8.04 -22.46 -11.60
N GLY A 537 7.56 -23.72 -11.50
CA GLY A 537 8.38 -24.86 -11.08
C GLY A 537 8.70 -24.89 -9.58
N MET A 538 7.95 -24.15 -8.75
CA MET A 538 8.18 -24.06 -7.31
C MET A 538 7.45 -25.13 -6.49
N ALA A 539 6.72 -26.06 -7.12
CA ALA A 539 5.90 -27.06 -6.43
C ALA A 539 6.70 -27.95 -5.45
N ASN A 540 7.99 -28.19 -5.71
CA ASN A 540 8.87 -28.93 -4.81
C ASN A 540 9.09 -28.21 -3.47
N LEU A 541 8.91 -26.89 -3.42
CA LEU A 541 9.04 -26.09 -2.20
C LEU A 541 7.86 -26.30 -1.25
N PHE A 542 6.69 -26.73 -1.74
CA PHE A 542 5.53 -27.00 -0.88
C PHE A 542 5.86 -28.02 0.21
N LYS A 543 6.57 -29.08 -0.13
CA LYS A 543 7.00 -30.09 0.85
C LYS A 543 8.14 -29.60 1.73
N GLN A 544 9.06 -28.81 1.19
CA GLN A 544 10.28 -28.37 1.89
C GLN A 544 9.97 -27.31 2.95
N ILE A 545 9.21 -26.27 2.60
CA ILE A 545 9.01 -25.10 3.45
C ILE A 545 7.53 -24.80 3.73
N GLY A 546 6.58 -25.46 3.05
CA GLY A 546 5.14 -25.28 3.24
C GLY A 546 4.59 -23.94 2.77
N ILE A 547 3.29 -23.94 2.48
CA ILE A 547 2.50 -22.75 2.27
C ILE A 547 1.98 -22.29 3.63
N TYR A 548 2.08 -21.00 3.93
CA TYR A 548 1.58 -20.44 5.18
C TYR A 548 0.05 -20.51 5.24
N SER A 549 -0.46 -21.06 6.31
CA SER A 549 -1.89 -21.06 6.65
C SER A 549 -2.05 -20.74 8.13
N SER A 550 -2.80 -19.68 8.46
CA SER A 550 -3.02 -19.26 9.86
C SER A 550 -3.73 -20.29 10.74
N VAL A 551 -4.28 -21.34 10.13
CA VAL A 551 -4.99 -22.44 10.80
C VAL A 551 -4.36 -23.81 10.54
N GLY A 552 -3.25 -23.86 9.84
CA GLY A 552 -2.62 -25.10 9.35
C GLY A 552 -3.47 -25.82 8.31
N GLN A 553 -3.13 -27.07 8.02
CA GLN A 553 -3.85 -27.91 7.05
C GLN A 553 -4.86 -28.81 7.76
N ARG A 554 -6.14 -28.60 7.50
CA ARG A 554 -7.26 -29.34 8.15
C ARG A 554 -7.85 -30.47 7.29
N TYR A 555 -7.22 -30.79 6.19
CA TYR A 555 -7.64 -31.82 5.23
C TYR A 555 -6.42 -32.60 4.71
N ALA A 556 -6.65 -33.79 4.18
CA ALA A 556 -5.64 -34.52 3.42
C ALA A 556 -5.70 -34.07 1.96
N PRO A 557 -4.60 -33.56 1.37
CA PRO A 557 -4.63 -33.17 -0.03
C PRO A 557 -4.78 -34.40 -0.94
N GLU A 558 -5.39 -34.23 -2.11
CA GLU A 558 -5.62 -35.29 -3.08
C GLU A 558 -4.31 -35.93 -3.53
N ASP A 559 -3.26 -35.14 -3.69
CA ASP A 559 -1.94 -35.57 -4.13
C ASP A 559 -1.02 -36.06 -2.98
N ILE A 560 -1.57 -36.43 -1.83
CA ILE A 560 -0.82 -36.97 -0.67
C ILE A 560 0.03 -38.17 -1.08
N GLY A 561 1.31 -38.13 -0.70
CA GLY A 561 2.29 -39.15 -1.13
C GLY A 561 3.07 -38.76 -2.38
N SER A 562 2.63 -37.79 -3.15
CA SER A 562 3.43 -37.21 -4.24
C SER A 562 4.66 -36.48 -3.71
N VAL A 563 5.72 -36.42 -4.52
CA VAL A 563 6.91 -35.61 -4.22
C VAL A 563 6.57 -34.12 -4.24
N LEU A 564 5.56 -33.72 -5.03
CA LEU A 564 5.07 -32.36 -5.23
C LEU A 564 3.75 -32.08 -4.49
N ALA A 565 3.44 -32.90 -3.47
CA ALA A 565 2.19 -32.77 -2.72
C ALA A 565 1.99 -31.37 -2.17
N TYR A 566 0.76 -30.86 -2.30
CA TYR A 566 0.34 -29.60 -1.74
C TYR A 566 0.38 -29.66 -0.21
N ARG A 567 1.02 -28.70 0.42
CA ARG A 567 1.18 -28.66 1.87
C ARG A 567 1.01 -27.27 2.41
N GLU A 568 -0.01 -27.11 3.25
CA GLU A 568 -0.18 -25.93 4.13
C GLU A 568 0.35 -26.21 5.53
N ALA A 569 0.89 -25.21 6.17
CA ALA A 569 1.39 -25.31 7.55
C ALA A 569 1.29 -23.97 8.27
N LEU A 570 1.11 -24.03 9.60
CA LEU A 570 1.08 -22.84 10.44
C LEU A 570 2.41 -22.06 10.37
N ASP A 571 3.53 -22.79 10.31
CA ASP A 571 4.89 -22.28 10.14
C ASP A 571 5.35 -22.24 8.66
N GLY A 572 4.42 -22.41 7.73
CA GLY A 572 4.72 -22.37 6.30
C GLY A 572 5.42 -21.05 5.90
N GLN A 573 6.33 -21.16 4.93
CA GLN A 573 7.17 -20.02 4.54
C GLN A 573 6.70 -19.31 3.27
N ILE A 574 6.00 -20.02 2.37
CA ILE A 574 5.46 -19.43 1.14
C ILE A 574 4.19 -18.67 1.47
N LEU A 575 4.10 -17.41 1.04
CA LEU A 575 2.85 -16.65 1.03
C LEU A 575 2.16 -16.87 -0.33
N GLU A 576 1.12 -17.70 -0.29
CA GLU A 576 0.24 -17.98 -1.42
C GLU A 576 -1.01 -17.10 -1.31
N GLU A 577 -1.17 -16.15 -2.23
CA GLU A 577 -2.19 -15.09 -2.10
C GLU A 577 -3.46 -15.35 -2.91
N GLY A 578 -3.55 -16.52 -3.55
CA GLY A 578 -4.59 -16.80 -4.53
C GLY A 578 -4.44 -15.91 -5.77
N ILE A 579 -5.44 -15.88 -6.64
CA ILE A 579 -5.40 -15.05 -7.86
C ILE A 579 -5.62 -13.58 -7.48
N SER A 580 -4.62 -12.99 -6.84
CA SER A 580 -4.65 -11.61 -6.33
C SER A 580 -3.27 -10.97 -6.35
N GLU A 581 -2.91 -10.31 -7.44
CA GLU A 581 -1.67 -9.55 -7.52
C GLU A 581 -1.66 -8.36 -6.55
N ALA A 582 -2.81 -7.75 -6.30
CA ALA A 582 -2.95 -6.68 -5.30
C ALA A 582 -2.64 -7.18 -3.88
N GLY A 583 -3.10 -8.39 -3.53
CA GLY A 583 -2.75 -9.04 -2.27
C GLY A 583 -1.28 -9.44 -2.21
N ALA A 584 -0.75 -10.00 -3.29
CA ALA A 584 0.64 -10.43 -3.35
C ALA A 584 1.63 -9.26 -3.22
N ILE A 585 1.39 -8.13 -3.89
CA ILE A 585 2.24 -6.93 -3.73
C ILE A 585 2.10 -6.30 -2.35
N ALA A 586 0.93 -6.34 -1.72
CA ALA A 586 0.75 -5.89 -0.34
C ALA A 586 1.49 -6.79 0.66
N SER A 587 1.47 -8.11 0.49
CA SER A 587 2.31 -9.06 1.23
C SER A 587 3.80 -8.82 1.03
N TRP A 588 4.20 -8.58 -0.24
CA TRP A 588 5.58 -8.25 -0.55
C TRP A 588 6.02 -6.97 0.14
N THR A 589 5.20 -5.92 0.11
CA THR A 589 5.48 -4.64 0.77
C THR A 589 5.63 -4.82 2.28
N ALA A 590 4.74 -5.60 2.92
CA ALA A 590 4.83 -5.88 4.35
C ALA A 590 6.14 -6.61 4.74
N ALA A 591 6.56 -7.57 3.93
CA ALA A 591 7.83 -8.27 4.11
C ALA A 591 9.04 -7.36 3.79
N ALA A 592 9.00 -6.63 2.67
CA ALA A 592 10.07 -5.77 2.18
C ALA A 592 10.38 -4.57 3.09
N THR A 593 9.41 -4.15 3.91
CA THR A 593 9.54 -3.06 4.88
C THR A 593 9.68 -3.54 6.32
N SER A 594 9.77 -4.84 6.54
CA SER A 594 9.87 -5.46 7.87
C SER A 594 11.09 -4.96 8.67
N TYR A 595 12.18 -4.62 8.00
CA TYR A 595 13.37 -4.03 8.62
C TYR A 595 13.02 -2.75 9.40
N SER A 596 12.16 -1.92 8.85
CA SER A 596 11.70 -0.67 9.45
C SER A 596 10.56 -0.88 10.45
N VAL A 597 9.53 -1.63 10.03
CA VAL A 597 8.29 -1.82 10.79
C VAL A 597 8.48 -2.74 12.00
N HIS A 598 9.35 -3.74 11.86
CA HIS A 598 9.57 -4.77 12.86
C HIS A 598 10.99 -4.84 13.39
N GLY A 599 11.93 -4.06 12.83
CA GLY A 599 13.36 -4.13 13.18
C GLY A 599 13.98 -5.49 12.82
N LEU A 600 13.42 -6.16 11.81
CA LEU A 600 13.81 -7.50 11.39
C LEU A 600 13.90 -7.53 9.86
N ALA A 601 15.11 -7.64 9.29
CA ALA A 601 15.28 -7.77 7.86
C ALA A 601 14.61 -9.06 7.37
N MET A 602 13.70 -8.93 6.39
CA MET A 602 13.14 -10.03 5.61
C MET A 602 13.46 -9.78 4.14
N LEU A 603 13.53 -10.83 3.36
CA LEU A 603 13.88 -10.76 1.94
C LEU A 603 12.80 -11.43 1.10
N PRO A 604 11.80 -10.67 0.63
CA PRO A 604 10.74 -11.23 -0.19
C PRO A 604 11.16 -11.35 -1.66
N PHE A 605 10.72 -12.45 -2.28
CA PHE A 605 10.77 -12.74 -3.69
C PHE A 605 9.33 -12.95 -4.17
N TYR A 606 8.75 -11.93 -4.80
CA TYR A 606 7.44 -12.07 -5.43
C TYR A 606 7.61 -12.40 -6.90
N ILE A 607 7.19 -13.62 -7.28
CA ILE A 607 7.23 -14.13 -8.64
C ILE A 607 5.82 -14.13 -9.24
N TYR A 608 5.68 -13.58 -10.43
CA TYR A 608 4.40 -13.35 -11.09
C TYR A 608 4.56 -13.25 -12.61
N TYR A 609 3.48 -13.40 -13.38
CA TYR A 609 3.49 -13.04 -14.81
C TYR A 609 3.85 -11.56 -14.96
N SER A 610 4.92 -11.26 -15.70
CA SER A 610 5.44 -9.89 -15.82
C SER A 610 4.40 -8.87 -16.30
N MET A 611 3.43 -9.32 -17.12
CA MET A 611 2.31 -8.50 -17.60
C MET A 611 1.43 -7.97 -16.45
N PHE A 612 1.27 -8.71 -15.35
CA PHE A 612 0.37 -8.36 -14.26
C PHE A 612 1.05 -7.62 -13.10
N GLY A 613 2.32 -7.27 -13.23
CA GLY A 613 3.04 -6.40 -12.29
C GLY A 613 2.68 -4.93 -12.48
N PHE A 614 3.57 -4.17 -13.13
CA PHE A 614 3.40 -2.71 -13.29
C PHE A 614 2.08 -2.31 -13.97
N GLN A 615 1.56 -3.11 -14.87
CA GLN A 615 0.29 -2.81 -15.54
C GLN A 615 -0.92 -2.92 -14.61
N ARG A 616 -0.92 -3.85 -13.64
CA ARG A 616 -2.07 -4.10 -12.75
C ARG A 616 -1.91 -3.46 -11.38
N VAL A 617 -0.70 -3.47 -10.81
CA VAL A 617 -0.42 -3.04 -9.44
C VAL A 617 0.70 -1.98 -9.37
N GLY A 618 0.85 -1.19 -10.43
CA GLY A 618 1.90 -0.17 -10.53
C GLY A 618 1.81 0.88 -9.43
N ASP A 619 0.62 1.30 -9.02
CA ASP A 619 0.41 2.24 -7.92
C ASP A 619 0.90 1.67 -6.58
N ALA A 620 0.59 0.41 -6.30
CA ALA A 620 1.08 -0.28 -5.10
C ALA A 620 2.62 -0.44 -5.12
N ILE A 621 3.22 -0.69 -6.30
CA ILE A 621 4.69 -0.74 -6.45
C ILE A 621 5.29 0.66 -6.22
N TRP A 622 4.65 1.73 -6.72
CA TRP A 622 5.08 3.10 -6.47
C TRP A 622 4.99 3.46 -4.98
N ALA A 623 3.90 3.09 -4.30
CA ALA A 623 3.76 3.27 -2.86
C ALA A 623 4.82 2.47 -2.07
N ALA A 624 5.15 1.25 -2.49
CA ALA A 624 6.22 0.47 -1.89
C ALA A 624 7.60 1.11 -2.08
N ALA A 625 7.84 1.75 -3.24
CA ALA A 625 9.04 2.54 -3.50
C ALA A 625 9.16 3.73 -2.54
N ASP A 626 8.07 4.49 -2.33
CA ASP A 626 7.97 5.56 -1.33
C ASP A 626 8.22 5.02 0.09
N GLN A 627 7.69 3.84 0.42
CA GLN A 627 7.88 3.17 1.71
C GLN A 627 9.31 2.61 1.91
N ARG A 628 10.20 2.76 0.91
CA ARG A 628 11.59 2.29 0.93
C ARG A 628 11.70 0.78 1.08
N ALA A 629 10.86 0.06 0.32
CA ALA A 629 10.83 -1.40 0.29
C ALA A 629 12.15 -1.99 -0.22
N ARG A 630 12.54 -3.15 0.32
CA ARG A 630 13.77 -3.91 -0.03
C ARG A 630 13.38 -5.34 -0.36
N GLY A 631 13.49 -5.73 -1.62
CA GLY A 631 13.10 -7.08 -2.07
C GLY A 631 13.16 -7.24 -3.59
N PHE A 632 12.76 -8.40 -4.07
CA PHE A 632 12.74 -8.73 -5.48
C PHE A 632 11.33 -8.87 -6.01
N LEU A 633 11.06 -8.21 -7.12
CA LEU A 633 9.93 -8.43 -8.00
C LEU A 633 10.43 -9.23 -9.20
N LEU A 634 9.89 -10.42 -9.42
CA LEU A 634 10.35 -11.35 -10.44
C LEU A 634 9.25 -11.51 -11.50
N GLY A 635 9.42 -10.82 -12.64
CA GLY A 635 8.55 -10.99 -13.80
C GLY A 635 8.87 -12.29 -14.51
N ALA A 636 8.19 -13.36 -14.14
CA ALA A 636 8.38 -14.67 -14.75
C ALA A 636 7.44 -14.88 -15.93
N THR A 637 7.78 -15.79 -16.82
CA THR A 637 7.14 -15.93 -18.14
C THR A 637 7.10 -14.58 -18.87
N SER A 638 8.25 -13.94 -18.91
CA SER A 638 8.41 -12.59 -19.45
C SER A 638 8.67 -12.63 -20.96
N GLY A 639 8.53 -11.46 -21.59
CA GLY A 639 8.78 -11.27 -23.02
C GLY A 639 7.58 -11.54 -23.91
N ARG A 640 7.46 -10.77 -24.99
CA ARG A 640 6.31 -10.84 -25.88
C ARG A 640 6.34 -12.03 -26.82
N THR A 641 7.54 -12.47 -27.23
CA THR A 641 7.72 -13.63 -28.11
C THR A 641 8.12 -14.89 -27.33
N THR A 642 8.70 -14.73 -26.16
CA THR A 642 9.17 -15.86 -25.34
C THR A 642 8.02 -16.60 -24.68
N LEU A 643 6.95 -15.89 -24.30
CA LEU A 643 5.70 -16.50 -23.86
C LEU A 643 4.83 -16.79 -25.09
N GLY A 644 5.09 -17.91 -25.78
CA GLY A 644 4.31 -18.35 -26.92
C GLY A 644 2.93 -18.87 -26.52
N GLY A 645 1.95 -18.77 -27.43
CA GLY A 645 0.62 -19.38 -27.32
C GLY A 645 -0.41 -18.59 -26.52
N GLU A 646 -0.07 -17.96 -25.42
CA GLU A 646 -1.04 -17.30 -24.51
C GLU A 646 -1.55 -15.94 -25.02
N GLY A 647 -0.76 -15.24 -25.82
CA GLY A 647 -1.21 -14.09 -26.57
C GLY A 647 -1.25 -12.78 -25.78
N LEU A 648 -2.02 -11.84 -26.28
CA LEU A 648 -1.99 -10.42 -26.04
C LEU A 648 -1.99 -10.01 -24.56
N GLN A 649 -2.89 -10.59 -23.76
CA GLN A 649 -3.07 -10.15 -22.35
C GLN A 649 -1.99 -10.69 -21.39
N HIS A 650 -1.19 -11.68 -21.81
CA HIS A 650 -0.13 -12.29 -21.01
C HIS A 650 1.27 -11.88 -21.46
N GLN A 651 1.41 -11.42 -22.69
CA GLN A 651 2.70 -11.10 -23.30
C GLN A 651 3.14 -9.66 -22.98
N ASP A 652 4.03 -9.55 -22.01
CA ASP A 652 4.62 -8.27 -21.59
C ASP A 652 5.58 -7.71 -22.64
N GLY A 653 5.45 -6.43 -22.92
CA GLY A 653 6.38 -5.70 -23.77
C GLY A 653 6.80 -4.35 -23.18
N THR A 654 6.28 -3.95 -22.01
CA THR A 654 6.40 -2.58 -21.50
C THR A 654 6.89 -2.45 -20.07
N SER A 655 6.97 -3.52 -19.30
CA SER A 655 7.29 -3.46 -17.87
C SER A 655 8.63 -2.78 -17.56
N HIS A 656 9.64 -3.00 -18.38
CA HIS A 656 10.96 -2.35 -18.22
C HIS A 656 10.91 -0.83 -18.39
N LEU A 657 10.01 -0.27 -19.23
CA LEU A 657 9.82 1.17 -19.35
C LEU A 657 9.23 1.75 -18.08
N VAL A 658 8.21 1.09 -17.51
CA VAL A 658 7.59 1.54 -16.27
C VAL A 658 8.56 1.40 -15.10
N ALA A 659 9.24 0.28 -14.97
CA ALA A 659 10.26 0.06 -13.94
C ALA A 659 11.36 1.12 -13.96
N ALA A 660 11.81 1.53 -15.15
CA ALA A 660 12.83 2.56 -15.34
C ALA A 660 12.41 3.94 -14.78
N THR A 661 11.10 4.23 -14.69
CA THR A 661 10.60 5.51 -14.15
C THR A 661 10.63 5.58 -12.63
N ILE A 662 10.79 4.46 -11.93
CA ILE A 662 10.79 4.42 -10.47
C ILE A 662 12.22 4.61 -9.95
N PRO A 663 12.50 5.69 -9.19
CA PRO A 663 13.90 6.11 -8.90
C PRO A 663 14.76 5.06 -8.19
N ASN A 664 14.17 4.26 -7.27
CA ASN A 664 14.86 3.26 -6.48
C ASN A 664 14.58 1.80 -6.93
N CYS A 665 14.03 1.61 -8.14
CA CYS A 665 13.86 0.31 -8.76
C CYS A 665 15.02 0.04 -9.73
N LYS A 666 15.78 -1.04 -9.53
CA LYS A 666 16.79 -1.52 -10.46
C LYS A 666 16.21 -2.64 -11.31
N ALA A 667 16.09 -2.41 -12.63
CA ALA A 667 15.43 -3.35 -13.53
C ALA A 667 16.42 -4.09 -14.43
N TYR A 668 16.36 -5.41 -14.44
CA TYR A 668 17.28 -6.28 -15.18
C TYR A 668 16.52 -7.31 -16.05
N ASP A 669 17.04 -7.58 -17.24
CA ASP A 669 16.55 -8.59 -18.20
C ASP A 669 17.68 -9.58 -18.55
N PRO A 670 18.13 -10.44 -17.62
CA PRO A 670 19.23 -11.35 -17.87
C PRO A 670 18.85 -12.42 -18.89
N ALA A 671 19.76 -12.72 -19.80
CA ALA A 671 19.62 -13.81 -20.75
C ALA A 671 20.00 -15.16 -20.15
N TYR A 672 20.99 -15.20 -19.29
CA TYR A 672 21.59 -16.43 -18.79
C TYR A 672 21.54 -16.56 -17.28
N ALA A 673 21.57 -17.81 -16.81
CA ALA A 673 21.51 -18.17 -15.39
C ALA A 673 22.66 -17.54 -14.57
N GLY A 674 23.87 -17.44 -15.13
CA GLY A 674 25.01 -16.81 -14.47
C GLY A 674 24.82 -15.32 -14.26
N GLU A 675 24.27 -14.61 -15.24
CA GLU A 675 23.89 -13.19 -15.10
C GLU A 675 22.85 -12.99 -14.02
N MET A 676 21.76 -13.78 -14.07
CA MET A 676 20.69 -13.74 -13.07
C MET A 676 21.24 -13.98 -11.66
N ALA A 677 22.15 -14.95 -11.49
CA ALA A 677 22.73 -15.27 -10.19
C ALA A 677 23.56 -14.10 -9.63
N VAL A 678 24.36 -13.41 -10.47
CA VAL A 678 25.14 -12.24 -10.07
C VAL A 678 24.23 -11.08 -9.68
N ILE A 679 23.15 -10.82 -10.45
CA ILE A 679 22.19 -9.75 -10.16
C ILE A 679 21.49 -9.98 -8.82
N VAL A 680 21.03 -11.22 -8.58
CA VAL A 680 20.33 -11.54 -7.33
C VAL A 680 21.28 -11.52 -6.13
N ASP A 681 22.52 -12.02 -6.26
CA ASP A 681 23.54 -11.96 -5.19
C ASP A 681 23.84 -10.50 -4.80
N ALA A 682 24.11 -9.66 -5.80
CA ALA A 682 24.41 -8.25 -5.58
C ALA A 682 23.21 -7.52 -4.92
N GLY A 683 22.00 -7.78 -5.41
CA GLY A 683 20.78 -7.19 -4.85
C GLY A 683 20.54 -7.60 -3.41
N MET A 684 20.75 -8.85 -3.06
CA MET A 684 20.67 -9.31 -1.68
C MET A 684 21.65 -8.55 -0.78
N ARG A 685 22.92 -8.44 -1.20
CA ARG A 685 23.95 -7.71 -0.43
C ARG A 685 23.59 -6.24 -0.27
N GLU A 686 23.20 -5.58 -1.35
CA GLU A 686 22.83 -4.16 -1.34
C GLU A 686 21.66 -3.88 -0.39
N MET A 687 20.62 -4.75 -0.38
CA MET A 687 19.42 -4.53 0.41
C MET A 687 19.52 -4.95 1.87
N VAL A 688 20.12 -6.12 2.19
CA VAL A 688 20.06 -6.64 3.56
C VAL A 688 21.40 -6.56 4.31
N THR A 689 22.53 -6.45 3.62
CA THR A 689 23.84 -6.26 4.25
C THR A 689 24.20 -4.76 4.30
N GLU A 690 24.13 -4.07 3.15
CA GLU A 690 24.45 -2.64 3.03
C GLU A 690 23.26 -1.75 3.43
N GLN A 691 22.07 -2.32 3.50
CA GLN A 691 20.81 -1.69 3.90
C GLN A 691 20.41 -0.47 3.06
N ARG A 692 20.65 -0.54 1.75
CA ARG A 692 20.24 0.50 0.80
C ARG A 692 18.76 0.38 0.46
N ASP A 693 18.10 1.52 0.33
CA ASP A 693 16.66 1.64 0.05
C ASP A 693 16.40 1.51 -1.47
N VAL A 694 16.64 0.31 -1.98
CA VAL A 694 16.40 -0.08 -3.37
C VAL A 694 15.65 -1.40 -3.40
N PHE A 695 14.95 -1.66 -4.51
CA PHE A 695 14.41 -2.98 -4.82
C PHE A 695 14.73 -3.34 -6.27
N TYR A 696 14.66 -4.63 -6.56
CA TYR A 696 15.04 -5.16 -7.86
C TYR A 696 13.82 -5.69 -8.60
N TYR A 697 13.70 -5.32 -9.87
CA TYR A 697 12.83 -5.98 -10.84
C TYR A 697 13.68 -6.81 -11.79
N VAL A 698 13.47 -8.12 -11.82
CA VAL A 698 14.23 -9.05 -12.66
C VAL A 698 13.27 -9.88 -13.48
N THR A 699 13.41 -9.84 -14.80
CA THR A 699 12.60 -10.69 -15.69
C THR A 699 13.22 -12.06 -15.85
N LEU A 700 12.37 -13.08 -15.82
CA LEU A 700 12.74 -14.48 -15.92
C LEU A 700 11.98 -15.15 -17.07
N MET A 701 12.66 -16.01 -17.80
CA MET A 701 12.14 -16.69 -18.99
C MET A 701 11.85 -18.16 -18.70
N ASN A 702 10.81 -18.71 -19.34
CA ASN A 702 10.45 -20.11 -19.24
C ASN A 702 10.92 -20.97 -20.44
N GLU A 703 11.66 -20.38 -21.38
CA GLU A 703 12.29 -21.09 -22.50
C GLU A 703 13.59 -21.73 -22.07
N ASN A 704 13.75 -23.03 -22.37
CA ASN A 704 14.99 -23.73 -22.14
C ASN A 704 15.94 -23.51 -23.31
N TYR A 705 17.19 -23.16 -23.01
CA TYR A 705 18.30 -23.08 -23.97
C TYR A 705 19.62 -23.30 -23.24
N ALA A 706 20.68 -23.60 -24.05
CA ALA A 706 22.01 -23.84 -23.53
C ALA A 706 22.53 -22.64 -22.72
N GLN A 707 22.98 -22.91 -21.52
CA GLN A 707 23.51 -21.91 -20.59
C GLN A 707 25.05 -21.92 -20.64
N PRO A 708 25.70 -20.82 -21.04
CA PRO A 708 27.15 -20.73 -20.98
C PRO A 708 27.63 -20.53 -19.56
N ASP A 709 28.91 -20.81 -19.34
CA ASP A 709 29.59 -20.32 -18.15
C ASP A 709 29.64 -18.79 -18.15
N LEU A 710 29.51 -18.19 -16.96
CA LEU A 710 29.73 -16.76 -16.83
C LEU A 710 31.21 -16.43 -17.10
N PRO A 711 31.53 -15.52 -18.05
CA PRO A 711 32.92 -15.14 -18.30
C PRO A 711 33.61 -14.56 -17.06
N GLU A 712 34.87 -14.90 -16.87
CA GLU A 712 35.69 -14.34 -15.80
C GLU A 712 35.71 -12.79 -15.93
N GLY A 713 35.47 -12.08 -14.83
CA GLY A 713 35.44 -10.62 -14.82
C GLY A 713 34.14 -9.97 -15.34
N ALA A 714 33.16 -10.76 -15.84
CA ALA A 714 31.92 -10.21 -16.39
C ALA A 714 30.97 -9.61 -15.33
N ALA A 715 31.15 -9.95 -14.04
CA ALA A 715 30.20 -9.56 -12.97
C ALA A 715 29.96 -8.03 -12.91
N GLU A 716 30.98 -7.21 -13.04
CA GLU A 716 30.82 -5.74 -13.08
C GLU A 716 29.95 -5.31 -14.25
N GLY A 717 30.22 -5.82 -15.46
CA GLY A 717 29.43 -5.50 -16.65
C GLY A 717 27.99 -5.96 -16.54
N VAL A 718 27.75 -7.14 -15.95
CA VAL A 718 26.38 -7.64 -15.65
C VAL A 718 25.62 -6.65 -14.78
N LEU A 719 26.24 -6.16 -13.72
CA LEU A 719 25.60 -5.21 -12.78
C LEU A 719 25.46 -3.80 -13.35
N ARG A 720 26.39 -3.37 -14.20
CA ARG A 720 26.34 -2.06 -14.88
C ARG A 720 25.48 -2.06 -16.14
N GLY A 721 24.92 -3.21 -16.53
CA GLY A 721 23.89 -3.30 -17.55
C GLY A 721 24.34 -3.88 -18.90
N CYS A 722 25.65 -3.98 -19.21
CA CYS A 722 26.12 -4.73 -20.39
C CYS A 722 27.61 -5.10 -20.31
N TYR A 723 27.98 -6.15 -21.04
CA TYR A 723 29.35 -6.58 -21.19
C TYR A 723 29.55 -7.27 -22.57
N ILE A 724 30.82 -7.34 -23.05
CA ILE A 724 31.16 -8.06 -24.29
C ILE A 724 31.02 -9.58 -24.04
N PHE A 725 30.15 -10.23 -24.79
CA PHE A 725 29.82 -11.65 -24.66
C PHE A 725 30.56 -12.49 -25.68
N ASP A 726 31.83 -12.82 -25.43
CA ASP A 726 32.63 -13.65 -26.32
C ASP A 726 32.34 -15.17 -26.20
N SER A 727 31.68 -15.61 -25.14
CA SER A 727 31.32 -17.04 -24.90
C SER A 727 30.37 -17.61 -25.95
N TRP A 728 29.67 -16.77 -26.75
CA TRP A 728 28.81 -17.25 -27.84
C TRP A 728 29.58 -18.09 -28.87
N ARG A 729 30.88 -17.81 -29.06
CA ARG A 729 31.74 -18.54 -29.97
C ARG A 729 31.96 -20.00 -29.51
N ARG A 730 31.94 -20.28 -28.23
CA ARG A 730 32.04 -21.64 -27.67
C ARG A 730 30.75 -22.41 -27.82
N LEU A 731 29.60 -21.72 -27.78
CA LEU A 731 28.28 -22.32 -27.97
C LEU A 731 28.05 -22.75 -29.43
N SER A 732 28.71 -22.09 -30.39
CA SER A 732 28.53 -22.31 -31.84
C SER A 732 29.58 -23.15 -32.49
N ASP A 733 30.53 -23.78 -31.76
CA ASP A 733 31.71 -24.50 -32.30
C ASP A 733 32.63 -23.70 -33.23
N LYS A 734 32.43 -22.37 -33.33
CA LYS A 734 33.20 -21.49 -34.21
C LYS A 734 34.25 -20.72 -33.39
N ARG A 735 35.49 -21.26 -33.42
CA ARG A 735 36.59 -20.76 -32.58
C ARG A 735 37.48 -19.67 -33.20
N GLU A 736 37.41 -19.41 -34.49
CA GLU A 736 38.29 -18.46 -35.19
C GLU A 736 37.61 -17.12 -35.52
N ARG A 737 38.31 -16.02 -35.30
CA ARG A 737 37.87 -14.71 -35.76
C ARG A 737 38.21 -14.53 -37.24
N PRO A 738 37.23 -14.19 -38.10
CA PRO A 738 37.55 -13.87 -39.50
C PRO A 738 38.32 -12.54 -39.55
N ILE A 739 39.33 -12.47 -40.33
CA ILE A 739 40.02 -11.22 -40.68
C ILE A 739 39.14 -10.50 -41.70
N SER A 740 38.35 -9.51 -41.24
CA SER A 740 37.44 -8.75 -42.10
C SER A 740 37.61 -7.26 -41.90
N SER A 741 37.48 -6.49 -43.01
CA SER A 741 37.37 -5.03 -42.94
C SER A 741 36.00 -4.51 -42.59
N LYS A 742 34.96 -5.39 -42.51
CA LYS A 742 33.59 -5.05 -42.18
C LYS A 742 33.22 -5.59 -40.81
N ASN A 743 32.96 -4.68 -39.91
CA ASN A 743 32.63 -5.00 -38.51
C ASN A 743 31.18 -4.65 -38.23
N VAL A 744 30.55 -5.37 -37.33
CA VAL A 744 29.22 -5.07 -36.76
C VAL A 744 29.18 -5.43 -35.29
N THR A 745 28.46 -4.63 -34.52
CA THR A 745 28.23 -4.89 -33.09
C THR A 745 26.75 -5.19 -32.88
N LEU A 746 26.47 -6.29 -32.21
CA LEU A 746 25.10 -6.74 -31.89
C LEU A 746 24.88 -6.69 -30.39
N LEU A 747 23.76 -6.15 -29.97
CA LEU A 747 23.31 -6.06 -28.57
C LEU A 747 22.03 -6.87 -28.41
N GLY A 748 21.93 -7.69 -27.37
CA GLY A 748 20.72 -8.45 -27.08
C GLY A 748 20.44 -8.51 -25.58
N SER A 749 19.17 -8.57 -25.20
CA SER A 749 18.73 -8.77 -23.82
C SER A 749 17.76 -9.94 -23.70
N GLY A 750 17.67 -10.53 -22.49
CA GLY A 750 16.79 -11.66 -22.22
C GLY A 750 16.91 -12.80 -23.24
N ALA A 751 15.84 -13.52 -23.49
CA ALA A 751 15.86 -14.66 -24.43
C ALA A 751 16.23 -14.28 -25.88
N ILE A 752 16.05 -13.01 -26.29
CA ILE A 752 16.38 -12.54 -27.62
C ILE A 752 17.90 -12.49 -27.85
N LEU A 753 18.73 -12.50 -26.81
CA LEU A 753 20.16 -12.67 -26.98
C LEU A 753 20.51 -13.98 -27.73
N THR A 754 19.71 -15.03 -27.58
CA THR A 754 19.90 -16.29 -28.32
C THR A 754 19.73 -16.11 -29.85
N GLU A 755 18.77 -15.29 -30.28
CA GLU A 755 18.56 -14.94 -31.68
C GLU A 755 19.69 -14.01 -32.20
N VAL A 756 20.19 -13.11 -31.34
CA VAL A 756 21.34 -12.25 -31.65
C VAL A 756 22.61 -13.10 -31.87
N VAL A 757 22.83 -14.12 -31.05
CA VAL A 757 23.94 -15.10 -31.22
C VAL A 757 23.82 -15.85 -32.56
N LYS A 758 22.63 -16.36 -32.89
CA LYS A 758 22.39 -17.03 -34.20
C LYS A 758 22.62 -16.05 -35.35
N ALA A 759 22.23 -14.79 -35.22
CA ALA A 759 22.51 -13.75 -36.22
C ALA A 759 24.02 -13.51 -36.38
N ALA A 760 24.76 -13.52 -35.27
CA ALA A 760 26.21 -13.38 -35.28
C ALA A 760 26.88 -14.53 -36.02
N GLU A 761 26.38 -15.75 -35.90
CA GLU A 761 26.83 -16.92 -36.65
C GLU A 761 26.60 -16.76 -38.17
N LEU A 762 25.37 -16.33 -38.56
CA LEU A 762 25.04 -16.06 -39.96
C LEU A 762 25.97 -15.01 -40.57
N LEU A 763 26.18 -13.88 -39.90
CA LEU A 763 27.03 -12.80 -40.36
C LEU A 763 28.52 -13.21 -40.39
N THR A 764 28.98 -13.98 -39.45
CA THR A 764 30.33 -14.53 -39.42
C THR A 764 30.59 -15.48 -40.60
N ALA A 765 29.58 -16.31 -40.94
CA ALA A 765 29.65 -17.20 -42.12
C ALA A 765 29.74 -16.41 -43.43
N GLU A 766 29.25 -15.16 -43.45
CA GLU A 766 29.39 -14.22 -44.58
C GLU A 766 30.71 -13.46 -44.58
N GLY A 767 31.61 -13.75 -43.64
CA GLY A 767 32.93 -13.13 -43.55
C GLY A 767 32.98 -11.78 -42.84
N LEU A 768 31.95 -11.44 -42.04
CA LEU A 768 31.97 -10.23 -41.18
C LEU A 768 32.62 -10.54 -39.83
N GLU A 769 33.27 -9.53 -39.26
CA GLU A 769 33.69 -9.59 -37.87
C GLU A 769 32.55 -9.08 -36.96
N VAL A 770 32.05 -9.94 -36.08
CA VAL A 770 30.89 -9.67 -35.22
C VAL A 770 31.28 -9.64 -33.75
N THR A 771 30.98 -8.57 -33.09
CA THR A 771 31.05 -8.49 -31.61
C THR A 771 29.64 -8.53 -31.04
N VAL A 772 29.41 -9.39 -30.05
CA VAL A 772 28.11 -9.51 -29.34
C VAL A 772 28.27 -8.93 -27.92
N LEU A 773 27.33 -8.11 -27.50
CA LEU A 773 27.16 -7.67 -26.12
C LEU A 773 25.88 -8.29 -25.54
N SER A 774 25.99 -8.87 -24.36
CA SER A 774 24.83 -9.15 -23.53
C SER A 774 24.44 -7.87 -22.80
N VAL A 775 23.18 -7.44 -22.94
CA VAL A 775 22.63 -6.31 -22.23
C VAL A 775 21.70 -6.84 -21.14
N THR A 776 22.12 -6.69 -19.91
CA THR A 776 21.37 -7.16 -18.74
C THR A 776 20.44 -6.08 -18.18
N SER A 777 20.68 -4.79 -18.47
CA SER A 777 19.82 -3.71 -18.04
C SER A 777 19.94 -2.46 -18.95
N TRP A 778 18.91 -2.17 -19.70
CA TRP A 778 18.79 -0.95 -20.48
C TRP A 778 18.60 0.27 -19.58
N SER A 779 17.84 0.12 -18.48
CA SER A 779 17.55 1.22 -17.55
C SER A 779 18.80 1.66 -16.78
N GLU A 780 19.63 0.74 -16.29
CA GLU A 780 20.86 1.12 -15.58
C GLU A 780 21.88 1.77 -16.52
N LEU A 781 21.97 1.31 -17.79
CA LEU A 781 22.78 1.96 -18.80
C LEU A 781 22.31 3.39 -19.09
N ALA A 782 20.99 3.60 -19.20
CA ALA A 782 20.41 4.92 -19.41
C ALA A 782 20.66 5.85 -18.22
N ARG A 783 20.47 5.35 -16.99
CA ARG A 783 20.73 6.12 -15.75
C ARG A 783 22.20 6.51 -15.61
N ASP A 784 23.13 5.59 -15.91
CA ASP A 784 24.57 5.87 -15.90
C ASP A 784 24.91 6.99 -16.89
N GLY A 785 24.37 6.90 -18.10
CA GLY A 785 24.55 7.92 -19.13
C GLY A 785 24.02 9.29 -18.72
N GLN A 786 22.76 9.33 -18.23
CA GLN A 786 22.12 10.56 -17.73
C GLN A 786 22.90 11.17 -16.55
N ALA A 787 23.42 10.35 -15.65
CA ALA A 787 24.25 10.83 -14.54
C ALA A 787 25.56 11.47 -15.04
N CYS A 788 26.19 10.90 -16.08
CA CYS A 788 27.36 11.51 -16.71
C CYS A 788 27.01 12.87 -17.34
N GLU A 789 25.88 12.96 -18.05
CA GLU A 789 25.43 14.24 -18.64
C GLU A 789 25.12 15.29 -17.58
N GLN A 790 24.44 14.91 -16.49
CA GLN A 790 24.12 15.82 -15.39
C GLN A 790 25.38 16.38 -14.73
N ARG A 791 26.41 15.55 -14.50
CA ARG A 791 27.70 15.99 -13.98
C ARG A 791 28.40 16.96 -14.97
N ALA A 792 28.32 16.67 -16.26
CA ALA A 792 28.85 17.57 -17.29
C ALA A 792 28.14 18.94 -17.31
N LEU A 793 26.79 18.91 -17.21
CA LEU A 793 25.98 20.14 -17.12
C LEU A 793 26.25 20.93 -15.84
N ALA A 794 26.59 20.26 -14.75
CA ALA A 794 27.01 20.88 -13.51
C ALA A 794 28.44 21.47 -13.58
N GLY A 795 29.16 21.26 -14.67
CA GLY A 795 30.52 21.78 -14.89
C GLY A 795 31.62 20.97 -14.17
N GLU A 796 31.37 19.70 -13.83
CA GLU A 796 32.40 18.84 -13.24
C GLU A 796 33.57 18.62 -14.21
N ALA A 797 34.80 18.72 -13.71
CA ALA A 797 36.02 18.56 -14.50
C ALA A 797 36.19 17.16 -15.11
N ALA A 798 35.60 16.12 -14.48
CA ALA A 798 35.65 14.75 -14.92
C ALA A 798 34.25 14.12 -14.80
N PRO A 799 33.31 14.41 -15.71
CA PRO A 799 31.91 13.96 -15.59
C PRO A 799 31.75 12.46 -15.79
N GLY A 800 32.79 11.75 -16.22
CA GLY A 800 32.76 10.34 -16.57
C GLY A 800 32.34 10.08 -18.01
N VAL A 801 32.53 8.85 -18.46
CA VAL A 801 32.06 8.36 -19.76
C VAL A 801 30.98 7.32 -19.49
N PRO A 802 29.81 7.38 -20.15
CA PRO A 802 28.76 6.39 -19.97
C PRO A 802 29.27 4.96 -20.20
N TRP A 803 28.84 4.00 -19.37
CA TRP A 803 29.31 2.62 -19.44
C TRP A 803 29.08 1.97 -20.81
N VAL A 804 27.93 2.18 -21.40
CA VAL A 804 27.64 1.68 -22.76
C VAL A 804 28.58 2.28 -23.79
N THR A 805 28.96 3.56 -23.66
CA THR A 805 29.93 4.21 -24.52
C THR A 805 31.32 3.59 -24.37
N GLN A 806 31.73 3.29 -23.13
CA GLN A 806 33.02 2.62 -22.86
C GLN A 806 33.06 1.23 -23.50
N GLN A 807 32.03 0.41 -23.30
CA GLN A 807 31.95 -0.94 -23.88
C GLN A 807 31.94 -0.89 -25.41
N LEU A 808 31.25 0.07 -26.00
CA LEU A 808 31.18 0.25 -27.43
C LEU A 808 32.49 0.81 -28.06
N ALA A 809 33.32 1.52 -27.30
CA ALA A 809 34.62 2.02 -27.76
C ALA A 809 35.59 0.89 -28.13
N GLU A 810 35.45 -0.29 -27.53
CA GLU A 810 36.23 -1.46 -27.84
C GLU A 810 35.72 -2.25 -29.06
N THR A 811 34.60 -1.79 -29.66
CA THR A 811 33.93 -2.45 -30.78
C THR A 811 33.91 -1.54 -32.03
N ARG A 812 33.53 -2.12 -33.17
CA ARG A 812 33.52 -1.38 -34.45
C ARG A 812 32.25 -1.60 -35.25
N GLY A 813 31.98 -0.74 -36.22
CA GLY A 813 30.87 -0.83 -37.16
C GLY A 813 29.54 -0.36 -36.57
N PRO A 814 28.45 -0.52 -37.32
CA PRO A 814 27.09 -0.19 -36.82
C PRO A 814 26.71 -1.02 -35.61
N VAL A 815 25.80 -0.52 -34.82
CA VAL A 815 25.28 -1.16 -33.61
C VAL A 815 23.82 -1.55 -33.84
N ILE A 816 23.48 -2.82 -33.66
CA ILE A 816 22.13 -3.35 -33.79
C ILE A 816 21.72 -3.88 -32.43
N ALA A 817 20.62 -3.36 -31.87
CA ALA A 817 20.07 -3.81 -30.59
C ALA A 817 18.75 -4.53 -30.81
N ALA A 818 18.56 -5.66 -30.12
CA ALA A 818 17.32 -6.43 -30.17
C ALA A 818 16.85 -6.83 -28.77
N THR A 819 15.54 -6.78 -28.56
CA THR A 819 14.89 -7.10 -27.28
C THR A 819 13.51 -7.74 -27.50
N ASP A 820 13.00 -8.44 -26.49
CA ASP A 820 11.63 -9.02 -26.50
C ASP A 820 10.56 -8.01 -26.03
N TYR A 821 10.96 -6.78 -25.78
CA TYR A 821 10.10 -5.66 -25.39
C TYR A 821 9.97 -4.65 -26.55
N VAL A 822 9.14 -3.63 -26.35
CA VAL A 822 8.99 -2.56 -27.34
C VAL A 822 10.33 -1.85 -27.60
N ARG A 823 10.53 -1.35 -28.82
CA ARG A 823 11.79 -0.67 -29.24
C ARG A 823 12.16 0.52 -28.36
N ALA A 824 11.21 1.14 -27.68
CA ALA A 824 11.48 2.22 -26.75
C ALA A 824 12.44 1.79 -25.61
N VAL A 825 12.52 0.50 -25.28
CA VAL A 825 13.44 -0.01 -24.25
C VAL A 825 14.91 0.17 -24.69
N PRO A 826 15.41 -0.40 -25.79
CA PRO A 826 16.78 -0.14 -26.24
C PRO A 826 17.01 1.29 -26.75
N GLU A 827 15.97 2.03 -27.15
CA GLU A 827 16.10 3.44 -27.53
C GLU A 827 16.55 4.35 -26.37
N SER A 828 16.36 3.92 -25.13
CA SER A 828 16.77 4.69 -23.95
C SER A 828 18.26 5.01 -23.88
N VAL A 829 19.11 4.24 -24.57
CA VAL A 829 20.58 4.45 -24.58
C VAL A 829 21.08 5.14 -25.85
N ARG A 830 20.21 5.53 -26.78
CA ARG A 830 20.60 6.11 -28.08
C ARG A 830 21.54 7.32 -27.94
N ALA A 831 21.30 8.21 -26.97
CA ALA A 831 22.13 9.41 -26.74
C ALA A 831 23.58 9.06 -26.37
N PHE A 832 23.83 7.86 -25.86
CA PHE A 832 25.11 7.41 -25.34
C PHE A 832 25.87 6.48 -26.30
N ILE A 833 25.33 6.27 -27.50
CA ILE A 833 26.03 5.55 -28.56
C ILE A 833 27.17 6.46 -29.09
N PRO A 834 28.40 5.95 -29.28
CA PRO A 834 29.51 6.76 -29.76
C PRO A 834 29.17 7.52 -31.05
N PRO A 835 29.58 8.82 -31.18
CA PRO A 835 29.30 9.63 -32.37
C PRO A 835 29.76 8.97 -33.66
N GLY A 836 28.94 9.12 -34.71
CA GLY A 836 29.26 8.55 -36.04
C GLY A 836 28.93 7.06 -36.21
N ARG A 837 28.49 6.37 -35.17
CA ARG A 837 28.01 4.98 -35.25
C ARG A 837 26.52 4.92 -35.52
N ARG A 838 26.12 4.21 -36.54
CA ARG A 838 24.71 3.96 -36.82
C ARG A 838 24.14 3.02 -35.76
N TYR A 839 23.02 3.42 -35.14
CA TYR A 839 22.29 2.62 -34.15
C TYR A 839 20.90 2.25 -34.66
N LEU A 840 20.60 0.95 -34.74
CA LEU A 840 19.28 0.42 -35.11
C LEU A 840 18.73 -0.46 -33.98
N THR A 841 17.46 -0.30 -33.70
CA THR A 841 16.76 -1.06 -32.65
C THR A 841 15.67 -1.94 -33.24
N LEU A 842 15.58 -3.16 -32.75
CA LEU A 842 14.54 -4.14 -33.04
C LEU A 842 13.82 -4.47 -31.72
N GLY A 843 12.49 -4.57 -31.78
CA GLY A 843 11.67 -4.87 -30.62
C GLY A 843 10.26 -5.26 -31.04
N THR A 844 9.45 -5.60 -30.07
CA THR A 844 8.12 -6.20 -30.26
C THR A 844 7.00 -5.14 -30.13
N ASP A 845 7.03 -4.13 -30.99
CA ASP A 845 6.01 -3.07 -30.97
C ASP A 845 4.61 -3.60 -31.34
N GLY A 846 3.56 -2.98 -30.78
CA GLY A 846 2.18 -3.37 -31.03
C GLY A 846 1.63 -4.31 -29.98
N PHE A 847 0.55 -4.99 -30.30
CA PHE A 847 -0.08 -5.99 -29.42
C PHE A 847 0.57 -7.36 -29.57
N GLY A 848 0.63 -8.13 -28.46
CA GLY A 848 1.02 -9.53 -28.48
C GLY A 848 0.09 -10.42 -29.33
N ARG A 849 0.56 -11.61 -29.68
CA ARG A 849 -0.18 -12.59 -30.49
C ARG A 849 0.06 -14.00 -30.01
N SER A 850 -0.90 -14.88 -30.27
CA SER A 850 -0.77 -16.32 -30.01
C SER A 850 -0.15 -17.02 -31.20
N ASP A 851 1.04 -17.57 -31.03
CA ASP A 851 1.70 -18.47 -31.99
C ASP A 851 2.92 -19.14 -31.31
N THR A 852 3.68 -19.92 -32.07
CA THR A 852 4.98 -20.44 -31.65
C THR A 852 6.00 -19.30 -31.48
N ARG A 853 7.00 -19.50 -30.62
CA ARG A 853 8.08 -18.52 -30.40
C ARG A 853 8.76 -18.11 -31.70
N ALA A 854 9.02 -19.10 -32.61
CA ALA A 854 9.64 -18.86 -33.89
C ALA A 854 8.79 -17.92 -34.77
N ALA A 855 7.50 -18.20 -34.91
CA ALA A 855 6.56 -17.38 -35.69
C ALA A 855 6.41 -15.98 -35.10
N LEU A 856 6.35 -15.86 -33.76
CA LEU A 856 6.28 -14.58 -33.10
C LEU A 856 7.53 -13.71 -33.27
N ARG A 857 8.73 -14.33 -33.17
CA ARG A 857 10.01 -13.64 -33.41
C ARG A 857 10.15 -13.15 -34.84
N GLU A 858 9.73 -13.98 -35.81
CA GLU A 858 9.68 -13.56 -37.22
C GLU A 858 8.67 -12.44 -37.45
N PHE A 859 7.46 -12.57 -36.91
CA PHE A 859 6.41 -11.56 -37.04
C PHE A 859 6.84 -10.18 -36.49
N PHE A 860 7.47 -10.16 -35.33
CA PHE A 860 7.96 -8.91 -34.71
C PHE A 860 9.33 -8.48 -35.26
N GLY A 861 9.99 -9.28 -36.06
CA GLY A 861 11.27 -8.92 -36.65
C GLY A 861 12.43 -8.93 -35.64
N VAL A 862 12.40 -9.81 -34.65
CA VAL A 862 13.46 -9.98 -33.64
C VAL A 862 14.14 -11.35 -33.72
N ASP A 863 13.84 -12.15 -34.74
CA ASP A 863 14.53 -13.39 -35.07
C ASP A 863 15.93 -13.17 -35.65
N ALA A 864 16.72 -14.23 -35.72
CA ALA A 864 18.10 -14.17 -36.20
C ALA A 864 18.25 -13.59 -37.63
N GLN A 865 17.31 -13.91 -38.53
CA GLN A 865 17.33 -13.39 -39.89
C GLN A 865 17.05 -11.90 -39.95
N SER A 866 16.10 -11.41 -39.14
CA SER A 866 15.76 -9.97 -39.02
C SER A 866 16.91 -9.15 -38.43
N VAL A 867 17.58 -9.69 -37.40
CA VAL A 867 18.79 -9.06 -36.81
C VAL A 867 19.91 -9.00 -37.86
N ALA A 868 20.20 -10.09 -38.56
CA ALA A 868 21.22 -10.12 -39.64
C ALA A 868 20.86 -9.18 -40.81
N LYS A 869 19.59 -9.09 -41.19
CA LYS A 869 19.08 -8.17 -42.20
C LYS A 869 19.31 -6.70 -41.79
N ALA A 870 19.01 -6.36 -40.54
CA ALA A 870 19.24 -5.01 -39.99
C ALA A 870 20.75 -4.65 -40.01
N ALA A 871 21.62 -5.61 -39.67
CA ALA A 871 23.06 -5.46 -39.73
C ALA A 871 23.57 -5.17 -41.16
N ARG A 872 23.13 -5.97 -42.12
CA ARG A 872 23.47 -5.78 -43.55
C ARG A 872 23.01 -4.42 -44.08
N PHE A 873 21.77 -4.03 -43.73
CA PHE A 873 21.22 -2.71 -44.10
C PHE A 873 22.03 -1.57 -43.49
N ALA A 874 22.44 -1.69 -42.22
CA ALA A 874 23.25 -0.67 -41.56
C ALA A 874 24.63 -0.54 -42.19
N LEU A 875 25.26 -1.64 -42.59
CA LEU A 875 26.57 -1.65 -43.29
C LEU A 875 26.52 -1.05 -44.71
N GLN A 876 25.40 -1.27 -45.43
CA GLN A 876 25.25 -0.72 -46.80
C GLN A 876 24.98 0.78 -46.83
N ASN A 877 24.31 1.28 -45.82
CA ASN A 877 23.85 2.68 -45.73
C ASN A 877 24.60 3.50 -44.68
N GLY A 878 25.72 2.98 -44.14
CA GLY A 878 26.56 3.60 -43.11
C GLY A 878 27.82 4.24 -43.62
N GLY A 879 27.87 4.62 -44.89
CA GLY A 879 28.97 5.39 -45.48
C GLY A 879 28.58 6.86 -45.50
N ALA A 880 28.79 7.60 -44.42
CA ALA A 880 29.08 9.02 -44.35
C ALA A 880 29.52 9.35 -42.94
#